data_0b9c89a75eecce71f97bea69c1a82fad
#
_entry.id   0b9c89a75eecce71f97bea69c1a82fad
#
_cell.length_a   1.000
_cell.length_b   1.000
_cell.length_c   1.000
_cell.angle_alpha   90.00
_cell.angle_beta   90.00
_cell.angle_gamma   90.00
#
_symmetry.space_group_name_H-M   'P 1'
#
loop_
_entity.id
_entity.type
_entity.pdbx_description
1 polymer ?
#
loop_
_entity_poly.entity_id
_entity_poly.type
_entity_poly.pdbx_seq_one_letter_code
_entity_poly.pdbx_strand_id
1 'polypeptide(L)'
;MWNNKIRYLDHVFGEEDDIKKGNCYLVGTLLGDSLSINTLEFDVESDDSTLTQFKRNDPVIYEPNGKQIGIFYVQNIERIGATTYSFSAVSALGILAEGKHYGGIYTGQTVAEILPGICGTVPYEIKTNLTEIKLYGRMPIASPRDNLAQVLFSIGAVIKTDLGGVLRIESLWDGISGELTQNQMYEGPSVKYDSAVTQVVVTEHQYVEGGEETKLFEGTAQQGDIITFNSPMYELVADGFSILESGANYAKVSGGSGTLKGRAYIHNTREVVRDVSEAAEPNIKTVKDATLVSLVNSTAVAERLANYFQWTETIQAPIVYQGEVPGNRVATWHPYDKTGVTACLESADINLSNTLKADETLLVGFVPPKPETGYITERVVLTGSGTWKKPAGVTRIEYVLIGPGQGGRAGKKGEPGSATTLSFSYSLLGINTRYSGKHPGEGGKGGEGGVPGHGGKIYRGEMDLSVIDELEYSCGPGGTGATYDESNPEAEGNEGSATTLGDISSDLGSSSEFGYTDIITGEVYATTGLQGIAGGDGAGTTAENRENSSNDGFYFTPSAGVTDEDGTFWAGGTTKTQGNTEPPKLDGDGDSASFTGSLGDGYAGAQVSYALGSGAAAGAAGKNGTALGRFSVSRNSSKTTITARAYATNGLKGADAAIVPKKALNGNGGRGGYGGGGGSSIGIAGTYSGSDGSPVGSYNLSSTTADPGEGGLPSQGGEGGDGLIILYYSVPKETQNGPIMDRTGRFILDKLGRRIVV
;
A
#
# COMPACT_ATOMS: atom_id res chain seq x y z
N MET A 1 -37.53 37.09 -38.27
CA MET A 1 -36.28 36.72 -38.92
C MET A 1 -35.43 36.10 -37.85
N TRP A 2 -34.89 34.93 -38.05
CA TRP A 2 -34.01 34.25 -37.11
C TRP A 2 -32.67 35.01 -37.06
N ASN A 3 -32.12 35.31 -35.84
CA ASN A 3 -30.89 36.05 -35.71
C ASN A 3 -29.92 35.24 -34.80
N ASN A 4 -28.85 34.70 -35.40
CA ASN A 4 -27.72 34.15 -34.66
C ASN A 4 -26.78 35.31 -34.30
N LYS A 5 -26.56 35.52 -33.01
CA LYS A 5 -25.68 36.55 -32.50
C LYS A 5 -24.52 35.96 -31.77
N ILE A 6 -23.30 36.35 -32.15
CA ILE A 6 -22.06 35.94 -31.47
C ILE A 6 -21.35 37.23 -31.03
N ARG A 7 -20.99 37.26 -29.72
CA ARG A 7 -20.21 38.38 -29.18
C ARG A 7 -18.81 37.89 -28.85
N TYR A 8 -17.84 38.62 -29.38
CA TYR A 8 -16.44 38.40 -29.09
C TYR A 8 -15.74 39.72 -28.84
N LEU A 9 -15.27 39.99 -27.61
CA LEU A 9 -14.75 41.28 -27.16
C LEU A 9 -15.75 42.41 -27.51
N ASP A 10 -15.31 43.39 -28.28
CA ASP A 10 -16.15 44.52 -28.75
C ASP A 10 -16.90 44.21 -30.05
N HIS A 11 -16.70 43.01 -30.64
CA HIS A 11 -17.34 42.59 -31.88
C HIS A 11 -18.66 41.90 -31.63
N VAL A 12 -19.62 42.18 -32.49
CA VAL A 12 -20.94 41.55 -32.52
C VAL A 12 -21.21 41.06 -33.94
N PHE A 13 -21.17 39.74 -34.13
CA PHE A 13 -21.43 39.08 -35.40
C PHE A 13 -22.88 38.61 -35.46
N GLY A 14 -23.46 38.55 -36.68
CA GLY A 14 -24.81 38.08 -36.96
C GLY A 14 -25.86 39.17 -37.10
N GLU A 15 -25.51 40.46 -36.97
CA GLU A 15 -26.41 41.58 -37.21
C GLU A 15 -26.48 41.99 -38.70
N GLU A 16 -25.38 41.80 -39.45
CA GLU A 16 -25.20 42.20 -40.84
C GLU A 16 -25.00 41.03 -41.83
N ASP A 17 -25.48 39.82 -41.48
CA ASP A 17 -25.27 38.58 -42.25
C ASP A 17 -23.80 38.21 -42.46
N ASP A 18 -22.97 38.57 -41.49
CA ASP A 18 -21.52 38.41 -41.45
C ASP A 18 -21.09 36.99 -41.03
N ILE A 19 -21.97 36.19 -40.41
CA ILE A 19 -21.73 34.78 -40.14
C ILE A 19 -21.99 33.97 -41.41
N LYS A 20 -20.94 33.36 -41.97
CA LYS A 20 -21.06 32.62 -43.25
C LYS A 20 -21.43 31.16 -43.06
N LYS A 21 -20.89 30.52 -42.06
CA LYS A 21 -21.22 29.15 -41.63
C LYS A 21 -20.77 28.94 -40.23
N GLY A 22 -21.24 27.88 -39.62
CA GLY A 22 -20.80 27.45 -38.31
C GLY A 22 -21.76 26.46 -37.68
N ASN A 23 -21.29 25.88 -36.59
CA ASN A 23 -22.09 25.03 -35.76
C ASN A 23 -21.71 25.20 -34.29
N CYS A 24 -22.69 24.98 -33.43
CA CYS A 24 -22.48 24.84 -32.00
C CYS A 24 -22.83 23.39 -31.63
N TYR A 25 -21.81 22.61 -31.33
CA TYR A 25 -21.97 21.22 -30.92
C TYR A 25 -22.03 21.14 -29.42
N LEU A 26 -23.19 20.73 -28.92
CA LEU A 26 -23.44 20.47 -27.49
C LEU A 26 -23.49 18.97 -27.23
N VAL A 27 -22.86 18.50 -26.17
CA VAL A 27 -22.82 17.08 -25.82
C VAL A 27 -22.89 16.90 -24.32
N GLY A 28 -23.70 15.95 -23.87
CA GLY A 28 -23.80 15.54 -22.47
C GLY A 28 -23.04 14.25 -22.26
N THR A 29 -21.99 14.29 -21.49
CA THR A 29 -21.28 13.04 -21.09
C THR A 29 -22.10 12.35 -20.01
N LEU A 30 -22.78 11.28 -20.37
CA LEU A 30 -23.71 10.60 -19.48
C LEU A 30 -23.03 9.60 -18.55
N LEU A 31 -22.26 8.68 -19.09
CA LEU A 31 -21.48 7.71 -18.35
C LEU A 31 -20.28 7.28 -19.20
N GLY A 32 -19.28 8.11 -19.24
CA GLY A 32 -18.05 7.80 -19.94
C GLY A 32 -16.86 7.85 -19.01
N ASP A 33 -15.83 7.14 -19.39
CA ASP A 33 -14.48 7.28 -18.84
C ASP A 33 -13.77 8.55 -19.36
N SER A 34 -14.43 9.29 -20.27
CA SER A 34 -13.98 10.56 -20.83
C SER A 34 -15.09 11.60 -20.82
N LEU A 35 -14.74 12.87 -20.69
CA LEU A 35 -15.66 14.01 -20.76
C LEU A 35 -15.58 14.65 -22.14
N SER A 36 -16.71 14.65 -22.86
CA SER A 36 -16.83 15.34 -24.13
C SER A 36 -16.94 16.85 -23.92
N ILE A 37 -16.46 17.63 -24.90
CA ILE A 37 -16.36 19.09 -24.83
C ILE A 37 -17.41 19.70 -25.75
N ASN A 38 -18.15 20.71 -25.26
CA ASN A 38 -18.98 21.54 -26.10
C ASN A 38 -18.10 22.48 -26.92
N THR A 39 -18.41 22.63 -28.22
CA THR A 39 -17.64 23.46 -29.16
C THR A 39 -18.49 24.45 -29.87
N LEU A 40 -17.89 25.56 -30.23
CA LEU A 40 -18.47 26.59 -31.11
C LEU A 40 -17.48 26.90 -32.22
N GLU A 41 -17.84 26.57 -33.45
CA GLU A 41 -17.04 26.83 -34.64
C GLU A 41 -17.82 27.70 -35.60
N PHE A 42 -17.24 28.79 -36.11
CA PHE A 42 -17.92 29.68 -37.04
C PHE A 42 -16.94 30.50 -37.89
N ASP A 43 -17.38 30.77 -39.11
CA ASP A 43 -16.68 31.64 -40.03
C ASP A 43 -17.42 32.97 -40.13
N VAL A 44 -16.67 34.05 -40.00
CA VAL A 44 -17.20 35.42 -40.09
C VAL A 44 -16.50 36.23 -41.17
N GLU A 45 -17.22 37.17 -41.73
CA GLU A 45 -16.66 38.21 -42.61
C GLU A 45 -16.44 39.49 -41.79
N SER A 46 -15.21 40.02 -41.82
CA SER A 46 -14.83 41.22 -41.09
C SER A 46 -13.65 41.91 -41.77
N ASP A 47 -13.68 43.22 -41.83
CA ASP A 47 -12.54 44.03 -42.27
C ASP A 47 -11.50 44.25 -41.18
N ASP A 48 -11.76 43.83 -39.93
CA ASP A 48 -10.89 44.03 -38.81
C ASP A 48 -9.78 42.97 -38.77
N SER A 49 -8.58 43.37 -39.17
CA SER A 49 -7.39 42.51 -39.12
C SER A 49 -6.87 42.21 -37.71
N THR A 50 -7.35 42.95 -36.70
CA THR A 50 -6.91 42.73 -35.28
C THR A 50 -7.49 41.46 -34.66
N LEU A 51 -8.51 40.86 -35.29
CA LEU A 51 -9.09 39.57 -34.84
C LEU A 51 -8.05 38.47 -34.69
N THR A 52 -6.94 38.49 -35.44
CA THR A 52 -5.85 37.53 -35.30
C THR A 52 -4.97 37.78 -34.08
N GLN A 53 -5.13 38.89 -33.37
CA GLN A 53 -4.40 39.25 -32.14
C GLN A 53 -5.16 38.79 -30.89
N PHE A 54 -5.81 37.66 -30.97
CA PHE A 54 -6.59 37.09 -29.85
C PHE A 54 -5.71 36.59 -28.75
N LYS A 55 -6.25 36.56 -27.57
CA LYS A 55 -5.68 35.83 -26.44
C LYS A 55 -6.41 34.50 -26.26
N ARG A 56 -5.66 33.41 -26.17
CA ARG A 56 -6.25 32.09 -25.91
C ARG A 56 -7.12 32.15 -24.68
N ASN A 57 -8.27 31.49 -24.73
CA ASN A 57 -9.32 31.50 -23.71
C ASN A 57 -10.04 32.84 -23.52
N ASP A 58 -9.96 33.75 -24.47
CA ASP A 58 -10.88 34.90 -24.50
C ASP A 58 -12.32 34.40 -24.65
N PRO A 59 -13.29 34.99 -23.91
CA PRO A 59 -14.68 34.53 -23.96
C PRO A 59 -15.36 34.94 -25.23
N VAL A 60 -16.15 34.02 -25.79
CA VAL A 60 -17.09 34.26 -26.88
C VAL A 60 -18.47 33.77 -26.47
N ILE A 61 -19.50 34.58 -26.69
CA ILE A 61 -20.87 34.31 -26.25
C ILE A 61 -21.74 34.07 -27.47
N TYR A 62 -22.48 32.95 -27.46
CA TYR A 62 -23.45 32.62 -28.50
C TYR A 62 -24.87 32.86 -27.99
N GLU A 63 -25.62 33.72 -28.69
CA GLU A 63 -26.95 34.23 -28.34
C GLU A 63 -27.93 34.20 -29.53
N PRO A 64 -28.45 33.01 -29.93
CA PRO A 64 -29.50 32.97 -30.95
C PRO A 64 -30.80 33.58 -30.42
N ASN A 65 -31.41 34.46 -31.24
CA ASN A 65 -32.64 35.20 -30.91
C ASN A 65 -32.60 35.93 -29.54
N GLY A 66 -31.44 36.39 -29.13
CA GLY A 66 -31.28 37.10 -27.87
C GLY A 66 -31.30 36.19 -26.61
N LYS A 67 -31.33 34.87 -26.76
CA LYS A 67 -31.22 33.92 -25.68
C LYS A 67 -29.79 33.36 -25.67
N GLN A 68 -29.04 33.65 -24.62
CA GLN A 68 -27.70 33.10 -24.46
C GLN A 68 -27.75 31.58 -24.33
N ILE A 69 -27.06 30.88 -25.24
CA ILE A 69 -26.86 29.44 -25.18
C ILE A 69 -25.66 29.14 -24.28
N GLY A 70 -24.51 29.81 -24.50
CA GLY A 70 -23.32 29.54 -23.72
C GLY A 70 -22.21 30.55 -23.86
N ILE A 71 -21.23 30.42 -22.97
CA ILE A 71 -19.95 31.09 -23.02
C ILE A 71 -18.92 30.04 -23.44
N PHE A 72 -18.24 30.33 -24.54
CA PHE A 72 -17.15 29.52 -25.07
C PHE A 72 -15.84 30.29 -24.96
N TYR A 73 -14.71 29.62 -25.08
CA TYR A 73 -13.39 30.19 -24.93
C TYR A 73 -12.56 29.91 -26.17
N VAL A 74 -12.11 30.96 -26.84
CA VAL A 74 -11.39 30.88 -28.11
C VAL A 74 -10.10 30.10 -27.97
N GLN A 75 -9.94 29.12 -28.83
CA GLN A 75 -8.72 28.33 -28.93
C GLN A 75 -7.85 28.71 -30.09
N ASN A 76 -8.50 29.04 -31.21
CA ASN A 76 -7.85 29.47 -32.45
C ASN A 76 -8.71 30.43 -33.24
N ILE A 77 -8.05 31.37 -33.94
CA ILE A 77 -8.64 32.20 -35.00
C ILE A 77 -7.73 32.06 -36.20
N GLU A 78 -8.27 31.59 -37.32
CA GLU A 78 -7.55 31.44 -38.57
C GLU A 78 -8.13 32.42 -39.63
N ARG A 79 -7.27 33.13 -40.34
CA ARG A 79 -7.67 33.93 -41.46
C ARG A 79 -7.69 33.08 -42.74
N ILE A 80 -8.89 32.74 -43.22
CA ILE A 80 -9.11 31.82 -44.34
C ILE A 80 -9.41 32.53 -45.67
N GLY A 81 -9.53 33.85 -45.62
CA GLY A 81 -9.79 34.70 -46.81
C GLY A 81 -9.31 36.14 -46.61
N ALA A 82 -9.54 36.99 -47.58
CA ALA A 82 -9.16 38.41 -47.49
C ALA A 82 -9.80 39.11 -46.28
N THR A 83 -11.09 38.83 -46.04
CA THR A 83 -11.93 39.36 -44.97
C THR A 83 -12.60 38.25 -44.15
N THR A 84 -12.25 37.00 -44.36
CA THR A 84 -12.92 35.85 -43.71
C THR A 84 -12.03 35.25 -42.64
N TYR A 85 -12.59 35.08 -41.45
CA TYR A 85 -11.94 34.51 -40.28
C TYR A 85 -12.73 33.30 -39.76
N SER A 86 -12.04 32.23 -39.44
CA SER A 86 -12.59 31.01 -38.83
C SER A 86 -12.24 30.97 -37.34
N PHE A 87 -13.23 30.84 -36.48
CA PHE A 87 -13.11 30.76 -35.05
C PHE A 87 -13.34 29.33 -34.60
N SER A 88 -12.51 28.88 -33.68
CA SER A 88 -12.70 27.64 -32.92
C SER A 88 -12.66 27.93 -31.42
N ALA A 89 -13.73 27.59 -30.74
CA ALA A 89 -13.90 27.84 -29.32
C ALA A 89 -14.48 26.61 -28.59
N VAL A 90 -14.13 26.46 -27.31
CA VAL A 90 -14.55 25.34 -26.44
C VAL A 90 -15.26 25.89 -25.21
N SER A 91 -16.10 25.07 -24.56
CA SER A 91 -16.72 25.41 -23.29
C SER A 91 -15.70 25.40 -22.12
N ALA A 92 -16.12 25.74 -20.91
CA ALA A 92 -15.27 25.79 -19.73
C ALA A 92 -14.55 24.47 -19.48
N LEU A 93 -15.18 23.33 -19.76
CA LEU A 93 -14.57 22.00 -19.65
C LEU A 93 -13.39 21.82 -20.63
N GLY A 94 -13.44 22.47 -21.79
CA GLY A 94 -12.36 22.42 -22.78
C GLY A 94 -11.05 23.01 -22.28
N ILE A 95 -11.11 24.01 -21.40
CA ILE A 95 -9.92 24.60 -20.77
C ILE A 95 -9.15 23.55 -19.96
N LEU A 96 -9.85 22.62 -19.32
CA LEU A 96 -9.25 21.53 -18.52
C LEU A 96 -8.58 20.44 -19.38
N ALA A 97 -8.74 20.46 -20.70
CA ALA A 97 -8.05 19.52 -21.58
C ALA A 97 -6.55 19.78 -21.65
N GLU A 98 -6.10 20.94 -21.23
CA GLU A 98 -4.71 21.35 -21.27
C GLU A 98 -4.01 21.23 -19.92
N GLY A 99 -2.70 21.08 -19.99
CA GLY A 99 -1.88 20.94 -18.81
C GLY A 99 -1.79 19.50 -18.31
N LYS A 100 -1.16 19.35 -17.17
CA LYS A 100 -0.97 18.05 -16.48
C LYS A 100 -1.44 18.17 -15.05
N HIS A 101 -2.27 17.23 -14.65
CA HIS A 101 -2.56 16.93 -13.27
C HIS A 101 -1.79 15.66 -12.88
N TYR A 102 -1.00 15.73 -11.80
CA TYR A 102 -0.08 14.64 -11.44
C TYR A 102 -0.74 13.48 -10.73
N GLY A 103 -2.01 13.63 -10.34
CA GLY A 103 -2.75 12.57 -9.67
C GLY A 103 -2.13 12.15 -8.35
N GLY A 104 -2.26 10.87 -8.00
CA GLY A 104 -1.71 10.31 -6.76
C GLY A 104 -2.47 9.08 -6.30
N ILE A 105 -2.16 8.63 -5.08
CA ILE A 105 -2.91 7.62 -4.35
C ILE A 105 -3.86 8.32 -3.38
N TYR A 106 -5.12 7.89 -3.40
CA TYR A 106 -6.18 8.38 -2.53
C TYR A 106 -6.59 7.28 -1.54
N THR A 107 -6.66 7.63 -0.28
CA THR A 107 -6.91 6.72 0.85
C THR A 107 -8.08 7.19 1.72
N GLY A 108 -9.05 7.88 1.12
CA GLY A 108 -10.23 8.37 1.81
C GLY A 108 -10.40 9.89 1.77
N GLN A 109 -9.68 10.57 0.88
CA GLN A 109 -9.92 11.99 0.61
C GLN A 109 -11.31 12.19 0.01
N THR A 110 -11.99 13.24 0.42
CA THR A 110 -13.31 13.58 -0.08
C THR A 110 -13.25 14.25 -1.46
N VAL A 111 -14.34 14.16 -2.19
CA VAL A 111 -14.48 14.86 -3.48
C VAL A 111 -14.23 16.37 -3.33
N ALA A 112 -14.70 16.97 -2.22
CA ALA A 112 -14.47 18.38 -1.93
C ALA A 112 -12.98 18.74 -1.77
N GLU A 113 -12.17 17.81 -1.25
CA GLU A 113 -10.72 17.99 -1.11
C GLU A 113 -9.97 17.81 -2.43
N ILE A 114 -10.49 16.97 -3.33
CA ILE A 114 -9.82 16.58 -4.59
C ILE A 114 -10.08 17.58 -5.72
N LEU A 115 -11.33 18.01 -5.88
CA LEU A 115 -11.74 18.87 -7.02
C LEU A 115 -10.97 20.17 -7.18
N PRO A 116 -10.60 20.91 -6.11
CA PRO A 116 -9.84 22.15 -6.27
C PRO A 116 -8.49 21.95 -6.98
N GLY A 117 -7.81 20.84 -6.72
CA GLY A 117 -6.55 20.48 -7.37
C GLY A 117 -6.70 20.15 -8.87
N ILE A 118 -7.86 19.60 -9.26
CA ILE A 118 -8.16 19.23 -10.64
C ILE A 118 -8.67 20.44 -11.43
N CYS A 119 -9.68 21.15 -10.90
CA CYS A 119 -10.33 22.25 -11.60
C CYS A 119 -9.46 23.51 -11.69
N GLY A 120 -8.52 23.70 -10.74
CA GLY A 120 -7.61 24.83 -10.73
C GLY A 120 -8.36 26.17 -10.74
N THR A 121 -8.25 26.95 -11.83
CA THR A 121 -8.90 28.25 -11.97
C THR A 121 -10.28 28.18 -12.63
N VAL A 122 -10.69 27.02 -13.14
CA VAL A 122 -12.02 26.85 -13.75
C VAL A 122 -13.07 26.74 -12.66
N PRO A 123 -14.07 27.64 -12.61
CA PRO A 123 -15.06 27.61 -11.55
C PRO A 123 -15.97 26.38 -11.67
N TYR A 124 -16.38 25.84 -10.54
CA TYR A 124 -17.30 24.72 -10.48
C TYR A 124 -18.31 24.84 -9.34
N GLU A 125 -19.46 24.26 -9.53
CA GLU A 125 -20.52 24.09 -8.54
C GLU A 125 -20.84 22.59 -8.45
N ILE A 126 -20.86 22.03 -7.26
CA ILE A 126 -21.16 20.61 -7.03
C ILE A 126 -22.28 20.47 -6.01
N LYS A 127 -23.19 19.50 -6.21
CA LYS A 127 -24.24 19.19 -5.23
C LYS A 127 -23.64 18.71 -3.92
N THR A 128 -24.19 19.18 -2.81
CA THR A 128 -23.68 18.93 -1.46
C THR A 128 -23.64 17.44 -1.09
N ASN A 129 -24.56 16.63 -1.63
CA ASN A 129 -24.54 15.17 -1.37
C ASN A 129 -23.35 14.45 -1.99
N LEU A 130 -22.65 15.05 -2.94
CA LEU A 130 -21.48 14.47 -3.62
C LEU A 130 -20.15 14.89 -2.97
N THR A 131 -20.14 15.98 -2.18
CA THR A 131 -18.89 16.57 -1.64
C THR A 131 -18.20 15.68 -0.62
N GLU A 132 -18.96 14.95 0.18
CA GLU A 132 -18.46 14.13 1.29
C GLU A 132 -18.12 12.69 0.88
N ILE A 133 -18.29 12.35 -0.39
CA ILE A 133 -17.93 11.01 -0.89
C ILE A 133 -16.42 10.85 -0.83
N LYS A 134 -15.96 9.79 -0.21
CA LYS A 134 -14.54 9.45 -0.09
C LYS A 134 -14.09 8.56 -1.24
N LEU A 135 -12.92 8.87 -1.80
CA LEU A 135 -12.32 8.11 -2.88
C LEU A 135 -11.08 7.36 -2.43
N TYR A 136 -10.93 6.17 -2.97
CA TYR A 136 -9.81 5.27 -2.74
C TYR A 136 -9.31 4.74 -4.07
N GLY A 137 -7.99 4.65 -4.24
CA GLY A 137 -7.39 4.17 -5.48
C GLY A 137 -6.33 5.11 -6.02
N ARG A 138 -6.02 4.97 -7.30
CA ARG A 138 -5.00 5.76 -7.98
C ARG A 138 -5.63 6.69 -9.01
N MET A 139 -5.16 7.91 -9.07
CA MET A 139 -5.39 8.82 -10.18
C MET A 139 -4.07 8.95 -10.96
N PRO A 140 -4.04 8.66 -12.27
CA PRO A 140 -2.82 8.72 -13.07
C PRO A 140 -2.40 10.17 -13.36
N ILE A 141 -1.21 10.33 -13.94
CA ILE A 141 -0.82 11.60 -14.57
C ILE A 141 -1.60 11.72 -15.87
N ALA A 142 -2.47 12.71 -15.96
CA ALA A 142 -3.32 12.95 -17.12
C ALA A 142 -3.68 14.44 -17.24
N SER A 143 -4.51 14.81 -18.23
CA SER A 143 -5.09 16.15 -18.25
C SER A 143 -6.05 16.35 -17.04
N PRO A 144 -6.23 17.58 -16.55
CA PRO A 144 -7.23 17.84 -15.53
C PRO A 144 -8.63 17.33 -15.91
N ARG A 145 -9.02 17.44 -17.18
CA ARG A 145 -10.30 16.93 -17.70
C ARG A 145 -10.43 15.42 -17.54
N ASP A 146 -9.39 14.66 -17.91
CA ASP A 146 -9.43 13.19 -17.82
C ASP A 146 -9.44 12.75 -16.36
N ASN A 147 -8.71 13.42 -15.49
CA ASN A 147 -8.75 13.15 -14.04
C ASN A 147 -10.10 13.57 -13.41
N LEU A 148 -10.74 14.64 -13.90
CA LEU A 148 -12.12 14.98 -13.52
C LEU A 148 -13.08 13.87 -13.94
N ALA A 149 -12.93 13.32 -15.16
CA ALA A 149 -13.73 12.20 -15.64
C ALA A 149 -13.64 10.99 -14.70
N GLN A 150 -12.44 10.64 -14.24
CA GLN A 150 -12.22 9.55 -13.27
C GLN A 150 -13.00 9.77 -11.97
N VAL A 151 -12.96 10.99 -11.44
CA VAL A 151 -13.71 11.33 -10.21
C VAL A 151 -15.21 11.20 -10.44
N LEU A 152 -15.73 11.85 -11.48
CA LEU A 152 -17.18 11.87 -11.75
C LEU A 152 -17.72 10.47 -12.04
N PHE A 153 -16.99 9.67 -12.81
CA PHE A 153 -17.33 8.28 -13.09
C PHE A 153 -17.44 7.46 -11.80
N SER A 154 -16.48 7.63 -10.89
CA SER A 154 -16.43 6.88 -9.63
C SER A 154 -17.59 7.19 -8.70
N ILE A 155 -18.08 8.45 -8.70
CA ILE A 155 -19.16 8.90 -7.79
C ILE A 155 -20.55 8.94 -8.45
N GLY A 156 -20.66 8.63 -9.74
CA GLY A 156 -21.93 8.68 -10.48
C GLY A 156 -22.44 10.09 -10.72
N ALA A 157 -21.52 11.02 -10.92
CA ALA A 157 -21.83 12.40 -11.26
C ALA A 157 -21.54 12.70 -12.73
N VAL A 158 -22.14 13.75 -13.21
CA VAL A 158 -21.97 14.28 -14.58
C VAL A 158 -21.79 15.79 -14.57
N ILE A 159 -21.18 16.31 -15.60
CA ILE A 159 -21.27 17.74 -15.89
C ILE A 159 -22.61 17.99 -16.56
N LYS A 160 -23.58 18.51 -15.80
CA LYS A 160 -24.90 18.81 -16.33
C LYS A 160 -24.83 19.92 -17.35
N THR A 161 -24.03 20.93 -17.14
CA THR A 161 -23.71 22.00 -18.09
C THR A 161 -22.46 22.74 -17.63
N ASP A 162 -21.73 23.27 -18.58
CA ASP A 162 -20.59 24.17 -18.39
C ASP A 162 -20.74 25.44 -19.24
N LEU A 163 -21.89 25.57 -19.90
CA LEU A 163 -22.20 26.65 -20.84
C LEU A 163 -22.31 28.03 -20.17
N GLY A 164 -22.47 28.10 -18.87
CA GLY A 164 -22.41 29.32 -18.07
C GLY A 164 -21.00 29.77 -17.68
N GLY A 165 -19.97 29.11 -18.18
CA GLY A 165 -18.58 29.34 -17.73
C GLY A 165 -18.25 28.72 -16.38
N VAL A 166 -19.18 27.94 -15.79
CA VAL A 166 -19.05 27.24 -14.52
C VAL A 166 -19.43 25.79 -14.75
N LEU A 167 -18.58 24.86 -14.29
CA LEU A 167 -18.85 23.42 -14.34
C LEU A 167 -19.93 23.09 -13.30
N ARG A 168 -21.13 22.74 -13.72
CA ARG A 168 -22.20 22.30 -12.83
C ARG A 168 -22.20 20.79 -12.70
N ILE A 169 -21.75 20.29 -11.57
CA ILE A 169 -21.62 18.88 -11.25
C ILE A 169 -22.84 18.41 -10.45
N GLU A 170 -23.59 17.49 -11.04
CA GLU A 170 -24.81 16.95 -10.44
C GLU A 170 -24.83 15.43 -10.55
N SER A 171 -25.73 14.79 -9.79
CA SER A 171 -25.96 13.36 -9.94
C SER A 171 -26.57 13.05 -11.29
N LEU A 172 -26.15 11.95 -11.89
CA LEU A 172 -26.79 11.44 -13.09
C LEU A 172 -28.29 11.20 -12.82
N TRP A 173 -29.16 11.45 -13.80
CA TRP A 173 -30.60 11.13 -13.77
C TRP A 173 -31.53 12.04 -12.94
N ASP A 174 -31.13 13.25 -12.68
CA ASP A 174 -32.01 14.20 -11.98
C ASP A 174 -33.23 14.60 -12.83
N GLY A 175 -34.31 13.86 -12.68
CA GLY A 175 -35.63 14.23 -13.21
C GLY A 175 -35.77 14.34 -14.74
N ILE A 176 -36.97 14.64 -15.19
CA ILE A 176 -37.27 15.05 -16.59
C ILE A 176 -37.22 16.56 -16.64
N SER A 177 -36.38 17.11 -17.52
CA SER A 177 -36.10 18.55 -17.59
C SER A 177 -36.73 19.27 -18.78
N GLY A 178 -37.39 18.54 -19.69
CA GLY A 178 -37.99 19.13 -20.88
C GLY A 178 -38.89 18.17 -21.65
N GLU A 179 -39.55 18.70 -22.63
CA GLU A 179 -40.40 17.96 -23.58
C GLU A 179 -40.01 18.35 -25.01
N LEU A 180 -39.74 17.38 -25.86
CA LEU A 180 -39.59 17.53 -27.29
C LEU A 180 -40.87 17.08 -27.99
N THR A 181 -41.66 18.05 -28.40
CA THR A 181 -42.93 17.77 -29.05
C THR A 181 -42.74 17.33 -30.50
N GLN A 182 -43.70 16.59 -31.03
CA GLN A 182 -43.68 16.17 -32.44
C GLN A 182 -43.63 17.40 -33.41
N ASN A 183 -44.20 18.54 -33.04
CA ASN A 183 -44.19 19.75 -33.86
C ASN A 183 -42.82 20.43 -33.96
N GLN A 184 -41.85 20.05 -33.10
CA GLN A 184 -40.47 20.54 -33.19
C GLN A 184 -39.61 19.68 -34.12
N MET A 185 -40.03 18.46 -34.47
CA MET A 185 -39.26 17.58 -35.33
C MET A 185 -39.51 17.88 -36.80
N TYR A 186 -38.45 18.01 -37.58
CA TYR A 186 -38.50 18.01 -39.03
C TYR A 186 -38.71 16.59 -39.59
N GLU A 187 -39.00 16.49 -40.86
CA GLU A 187 -39.05 15.22 -41.56
C GLU A 187 -37.65 14.58 -41.66
N GLY A 188 -37.61 13.24 -41.59
CA GLY A 188 -36.39 12.44 -41.79
C GLY A 188 -35.64 12.00 -40.54
N PRO A 189 -36.30 11.86 -39.38
CA PRO A 189 -35.62 11.21 -38.24
C PRO A 189 -35.24 9.78 -38.59
N SER A 190 -34.18 9.28 -37.94
CA SER A 190 -33.79 7.88 -38.00
C SER A 190 -33.80 7.24 -36.60
N VAL A 191 -34.09 5.96 -36.57
CA VAL A 191 -34.00 5.16 -35.32
C VAL A 191 -33.06 4.03 -35.59
N LYS A 192 -32.02 3.95 -34.81
CA LYS A 192 -31.04 2.84 -34.77
C LYS A 192 -31.38 1.94 -33.61
N TYR A 193 -31.44 0.67 -33.86
CA TYR A 193 -31.60 -0.37 -32.83
C TYR A 193 -30.22 -1.01 -32.54
N ASP A 194 -29.78 -0.94 -31.32
CA ASP A 194 -28.50 -1.48 -30.89
C ASP A 194 -28.67 -2.87 -30.26
N SER A 195 -27.63 -3.70 -30.38
CA SER A 195 -27.62 -5.01 -29.73
C SER A 195 -27.65 -4.84 -28.22
N ALA A 196 -28.56 -5.54 -27.55
CA ALA A 196 -28.68 -5.50 -26.11
C ALA A 196 -27.35 -5.89 -25.43
N VAL A 197 -26.95 -5.13 -24.45
CA VAL A 197 -25.82 -5.50 -23.58
C VAL A 197 -26.29 -6.60 -22.66
N THR A 198 -25.51 -7.69 -22.56
CA THR A 198 -25.83 -8.83 -21.70
C THR A 198 -25.22 -8.69 -20.32
N GLN A 199 -24.03 -8.14 -20.23
CA GLN A 199 -23.27 -8.08 -19.00
C GLN A 199 -22.36 -6.86 -18.94
N VAL A 200 -22.17 -6.33 -17.75
CA VAL A 200 -21.17 -5.29 -17.42
C VAL A 200 -20.14 -5.90 -16.47
N VAL A 201 -18.87 -5.68 -16.80
CA VAL A 201 -17.73 -6.08 -15.98
C VAL A 201 -16.93 -4.85 -15.61
N VAL A 202 -16.79 -4.61 -14.32
CA VAL A 202 -16.03 -3.47 -13.78
C VAL A 202 -14.84 -3.99 -12.99
N THR A 203 -13.65 -3.53 -13.32
CA THR A 203 -12.44 -3.86 -12.56
C THR A 203 -12.34 -2.95 -11.33
N GLU A 204 -12.30 -3.57 -10.18
CA GLU A 204 -11.99 -2.95 -8.89
C GLU A 204 -10.47 -2.92 -8.70
N HIS A 205 -9.95 -1.80 -8.22
CA HIS A 205 -8.52 -1.58 -8.01
C HIS A 205 -8.21 -1.35 -6.54
N GLN A 206 -7.13 -1.94 -6.07
CA GLN A 206 -6.57 -1.72 -4.74
C GLN A 206 -5.07 -1.50 -4.86
N TYR A 207 -4.56 -0.44 -4.24
CA TYR A 207 -3.13 -0.12 -4.17
C TYR A 207 -2.70 -0.19 -2.72
N VAL A 208 -1.73 -1.04 -2.40
CA VAL A 208 -1.21 -1.24 -1.04
C VAL A 208 0.30 -1.08 -1.01
N GLU A 209 0.82 -0.59 0.11
CA GLU A 209 2.26 -0.56 0.35
C GLU A 209 2.79 -1.98 0.53
N GLY A 210 4.05 -2.24 0.18
CA GLY A 210 4.64 -3.56 0.33
C GLY A 210 5.56 -3.98 -0.83
N GLY A 211 5.67 -3.14 -1.88
CA GLY A 211 6.55 -3.43 -3.02
C GLY A 211 8.03 -3.29 -2.69
N GLU A 212 8.85 -3.85 -3.56
CA GLU A 212 10.31 -3.75 -3.45
C GLU A 212 10.83 -2.35 -3.78
N GLU A 213 11.99 -2.00 -3.20
CA GLU A 213 12.71 -0.77 -3.53
C GLU A 213 13.27 -0.88 -4.97
N THR A 214 12.97 0.11 -5.78
CA THR A 214 13.47 0.20 -7.16
C THR A 214 14.14 1.55 -7.42
N LYS A 215 15.12 1.53 -8.32
CA LYS A 215 15.76 2.76 -8.80
C LYS A 215 14.88 3.40 -9.88
N LEU A 216 14.43 4.63 -9.63
CA LEU A 216 13.52 5.39 -10.47
C LEU A 216 14.25 6.33 -11.43
N PHE A 217 15.38 6.87 -10.99
CA PHE A 217 16.19 7.79 -11.78
C PHE A 217 17.66 7.68 -11.39
N GLU A 218 18.54 7.86 -12.37
CA GLU A 218 19.97 8.02 -12.18
C GLU A 218 20.51 8.98 -13.25
N GLY A 219 21.15 10.05 -12.82
CA GLY A 219 21.68 11.06 -13.73
C GLY A 219 21.80 12.43 -13.10
N THR A 220 21.90 13.45 -13.96
CA THR A 220 21.94 14.85 -13.53
C THR A 220 20.57 15.48 -13.74
N ALA A 221 20.00 16.03 -12.69
CA ALA A 221 18.75 16.79 -12.71
C ALA A 221 19.06 18.31 -12.58
N GLN A 222 18.17 19.12 -13.14
CA GLN A 222 18.19 20.58 -12.97
C GLN A 222 17.23 20.98 -11.85
N GLN A 223 17.38 22.21 -11.36
CA GLN A 223 16.49 22.77 -10.36
C GLN A 223 15.04 22.84 -10.87
N GLY A 224 14.16 22.10 -10.22
CA GLY A 224 12.73 22.09 -10.55
C GLY A 224 12.32 21.00 -11.56
N ASP A 225 13.25 20.14 -11.99
CA ASP A 225 12.91 18.99 -12.84
C ASP A 225 11.89 18.08 -12.15
N ILE A 226 10.96 17.56 -12.94
CA ILE A 226 9.93 16.64 -12.48
C ILE A 226 10.21 15.25 -13.07
N ILE A 227 10.56 14.32 -12.19
CA ILE A 227 10.73 12.91 -12.52
C ILE A 227 9.40 12.22 -12.33
N THR A 228 8.84 11.63 -13.36
CA THR A 228 7.54 10.93 -13.33
C THR A 228 7.74 9.42 -13.29
N PHE A 229 6.81 8.71 -12.64
CA PHE A 229 6.87 7.27 -12.46
C PHE A 229 5.79 6.57 -13.28
N ASN A 230 6.11 5.40 -13.84
CA ASN A 230 5.15 4.58 -14.60
C ASN A 230 4.11 3.89 -13.68
N SER A 231 4.51 3.56 -12.46
CA SER A 231 3.66 3.02 -11.40
C SER A 231 3.73 3.91 -10.16
N PRO A 232 2.71 3.90 -9.30
CA PRO A 232 2.75 4.72 -8.09
C PRO A 232 3.82 4.23 -7.12
N MET A 233 4.54 5.17 -6.51
CA MET A 233 5.66 4.94 -5.61
C MET A 233 5.44 5.62 -4.27
N TYR A 234 6.05 5.08 -3.22
CA TYR A 234 6.10 5.63 -1.88
C TYR A 234 7.53 5.52 -1.31
N GLU A 235 7.80 6.08 -0.14
CA GLU A 235 9.13 6.10 0.50
C GLU A 235 10.26 6.52 -0.47
N LEU A 236 10.07 7.69 -1.10
CA LEU A 236 11.04 8.20 -2.05
C LEU A 236 12.31 8.67 -1.33
N VAL A 237 13.46 8.18 -1.77
CA VAL A 237 14.78 8.54 -1.24
C VAL A 237 15.66 9.03 -2.37
N ALA A 238 16.23 10.23 -2.22
CA ALA A 238 17.17 10.80 -3.17
C ALA A 238 18.58 10.84 -2.56
N ASP A 239 19.59 10.58 -3.38
CA ASP A 239 20.99 10.74 -3.08
C ASP A 239 21.65 11.59 -4.16
N GLY A 240 22.43 12.62 -3.78
CA GLY A 240 23.08 13.57 -4.67
C GLY A 240 22.25 14.78 -5.11
N PHE A 241 20.94 14.79 -4.83
CA PHE A 241 20.02 15.93 -4.94
C PHE A 241 18.91 15.83 -3.89
N SER A 242 18.05 16.85 -3.76
CA SER A 242 16.96 16.85 -2.78
C SER A 242 15.60 16.76 -3.47
N ILE A 243 14.64 16.10 -2.82
CA ILE A 243 13.23 16.12 -3.22
C ILE A 243 12.63 17.43 -2.69
N LEU A 244 12.12 18.27 -3.59
CA LEU A 244 11.46 19.54 -3.25
C LEU A 244 9.97 19.34 -2.99
N GLU A 245 9.36 18.45 -3.77
CA GLU A 245 7.94 18.11 -3.72
C GLU A 245 7.76 16.71 -4.31
N SER A 246 6.87 15.92 -3.80
CA SER A 246 6.60 14.59 -4.35
C SER A 246 5.16 14.17 -4.15
N GLY A 247 4.71 13.26 -5.01
CA GLY A 247 3.48 12.51 -4.91
C GLY A 247 3.74 11.06 -5.32
N ALA A 248 2.72 10.25 -5.29
CA ALA A 248 2.87 8.84 -5.67
C ALA A 248 3.30 8.63 -7.14
N ASN A 249 3.02 9.59 -8.03
CA ASN A 249 3.34 9.47 -9.45
C ASN A 249 4.56 10.29 -9.90
N TYR A 250 5.14 11.14 -9.05
CA TYR A 250 6.22 12.04 -9.43
C TYR A 250 7.07 12.50 -8.25
N ALA A 251 8.26 13.00 -8.56
CA ALA A 251 9.09 13.79 -7.66
C ALA A 251 9.64 15.01 -8.37
N LYS A 252 9.50 16.20 -7.78
CA LYS A 252 10.17 17.43 -8.22
C LYS A 252 11.46 17.56 -7.42
N VAL A 253 12.58 17.74 -8.12
CA VAL A 253 13.90 17.67 -7.50
C VAL A 253 14.69 18.98 -7.63
N SER A 254 15.69 19.13 -6.76
CA SER A 254 16.70 20.18 -6.89
C SER A 254 17.72 19.79 -7.96
N GLY A 255 18.55 20.75 -8.40
CA GLY A 255 19.70 20.44 -9.27
C GLY A 255 20.72 19.59 -8.53
N GLY A 256 21.36 18.64 -9.26
CA GLY A 256 22.38 17.74 -8.75
C GLY A 256 22.53 16.49 -9.59
N SER A 257 23.62 15.74 -9.35
CA SER A 257 23.82 14.41 -9.98
C SER A 257 23.69 13.35 -8.91
N GLY A 258 22.85 12.35 -9.17
CA GLY A 258 22.57 11.33 -8.19
C GLY A 258 21.51 10.32 -8.61
N THR A 259 20.88 9.69 -7.63
CA THR A 259 19.85 8.67 -7.82
C THR A 259 18.58 9.00 -7.03
N LEU A 260 17.44 8.58 -7.59
CA LEU A 260 16.15 8.55 -6.89
C LEU A 260 15.68 7.10 -6.82
N LYS A 261 15.29 6.67 -5.64
CA LYS A 261 14.73 5.35 -5.37
C LYS A 261 13.36 5.50 -4.72
N GLY A 262 12.55 4.47 -4.79
CA GLY A 262 11.26 4.40 -4.12
C GLY A 262 10.74 2.98 -4.13
N ARG A 263 9.69 2.73 -3.35
CA ARG A 263 8.99 1.44 -3.30
C ARG A 263 7.71 1.52 -4.11
N ALA A 264 7.44 0.50 -4.91
CA ALA A 264 6.22 0.43 -5.70
C ALA A 264 5.02 0.05 -4.81
N TYR A 265 3.84 0.65 -5.07
CA TYR A 265 2.60 0.08 -4.55
C TYR A 265 2.29 -1.23 -5.25
N ILE A 266 1.83 -2.22 -4.51
CA ILE A 266 1.28 -3.46 -5.04
C ILE A 266 -0.12 -3.17 -5.55
N HIS A 267 -0.40 -3.54 -6.79
CA HIS A 267 -1.69 -3.33 -7.43
C HIS A 267 -2.46 -4.64 -7.54
N ASN A 268 -3.52 -4.76 -6.77
CA ASN A 268 -4.46 -5.88 -6.82
C ASN A 268 -5.72 -5.49 -7.57
N THR A 269 -6.32 -6.44 -8.27
CA THR A 269 -7.57 -6.22 -9.02
C THR A 269 -8.58 -7.34 -8.75
N ARG A 270 -9.87 -6.99 -8.85
CA ARG A 270 -10.99 -7.92 -8.84
C ARG A 270 -12.03 -7.47 -9.84
N GLU A 271 -12.74 -8.39 -10.47
CA GLU A 271 -13.84 -8.09 -11.36
C GLU A 271 -15.18 -8.16 -10.62
N VAL A 272 -16.00 -7.13 -10.79
CA VAL A 272 -17.40 -7.06 -10.36
C VAL A 272 -18.28 -7.14 -11.57
N VAL A 273 -19.14 -8.15 -11.60
CA VAL A 273 -19.96 -8.50 -12.76
C VAL A 273 -21.43 -8.20 -12.45
N ARG A 274 -22.14 -7.64 -13.45
CA ARG A 274 -23.60 -7.44 -13.38
C ARG A 274 -24.23 -7.87 -14.71
N ASP A 275 -25.26 -8.69 -14.60
CA ASP A 275 -26.10 -9.03 -15.72
C ASP A 275 -27.04 -7.86 -16.05
N VAL A 276 -27.24 -7.59 -17.33
CA VAL A 276 -28.06 -6.49 -17.85
C VAL A 276 -29.29 -7.05 -18.52
N SER A 277 -29.13 -8.01 -19.43
CA SER A 277 -30.22 -8.64 -20.18
C SER A 277 -29.91 -10.06 -20.56
N GLU A 278 -30.96 -10.83 -20.85
CA GLU A 278 -30.85 -12.16 -21.44
C GLU A 278 -30.90 -12.05 -22.96
N ALA A 279 -29.76 -12.25 -23.63
CA ALA A 279 -29.66 -12.29 -25.08
C ALA A 279 -28.90 -13.56 -25.51
N ALA A 280 -29.19 -14.05 -26.74
CA ALA A 280 -28.56 -15.25 -27.26
C ALA A 280 -27.05 -15.08 -27.54
N GLU A 281 -26.63 -13.87 -27.89
CA GLU A 281 -25.25 -13.53 -28.19
C GLU A 281 -24.66 -12.66 -27.08
N PRO A 282 -23.49 -13.00 -26.53
CA PRO A 282 -22.84 -12.22 -25.49
C PRO A 282 -22.40 -10.84 -26.02
N ASN A 283 -22.85 -9.78 -25.36
CA ASN A 283 -22.38 -8.41 -25.56
C ASN A 283 -21.96 -7.84 -24.22
N ILE A 284 -20.65 -7.97 -23.90
CA ILE A 284 -20.10 -7.61 -22.61
C ILE A 284 -19.44 -6.23 -22.69
N LYS A 285 -19.81 -5.34 -21.78
CA LYS A 285 -19.13 -4.05 -21.58
C LYS A 285 -18.17 -4.13 -20.42
N THR A 286 -16.90 -3.91 -20.68
CA THR A 286 -15.85 -3.99 -19.66
C THR A 286 -15.22 -2.64 -19.43
N VAL A 287 -15.08 -2.24 -18.15
CA VAL A 287 -14.38 -1.04 -17.69
C VAL A 287 -13.19 -1.48 -16.85
N LYS A 288 -11.97 -1.23 -17.34
CA LYS A 288 -10.71 -1.67 -16.72
C LYS A 288 -9.85 -0.53 -16.17
N ASP A 289 -9.95 0.67 -16.76
CA ASP A 289 -8.98 1.76 -16.53
C ASP A 289 -9.49 2.82 -15.55
N ALA A 290 -10.67 2.60 -14.94
CA ALA A 290 -11.23 3.48 -13.92
C ALA A 290 -10.59 3.21 -12.55
N THR A 291 -9.36 3.66 -12.36
CA THR A 291 -8.48 3.28 -11.22
C THR A 291 -8.87 3.90 -9.87
N LEU A 292 -9.91 4.74 -9.82
CA LEU A 292 -10.61 5.19 -8.61
C LEU A 292 -11.82 4.31 -8.26
N VAL A 293 -12.09 3.26 -9.06
CA VAL A 293 -13.08 2.24 -8.69
C VAL A 293 -12.42 1.24 -7.75
N SER A 294 -12.91 1.20 -6.53
CA SER A 294 -12.37 0.41 -5.42
C SER A 294 -13.48 -0.40 -4.76
N LEU A 295 -13.16 -1.18 -3.74
CA LEU A 295 -14.12 -1.95 -2.95
C LEU A 295 -15.34 -1.12 -2.48
N VAL A 296 -15.13 0.17 -2.18
CA VAL A 296 -16.16 1.05 -1.61
C VAL A 296 -17.24 1.44 -2.62
N ASN A 297 -16.90 1.52 -3.92
CA ASN A 297 -17.81 2.04 -4.96
C ASN A 297 -17.98 1.11 -6.16
N SER A 298 -17.25 0.01 -6.28
CA SER A 298 -17.26 -0.90 -7.44
C SER A 298 -18.66 -1.45 -7.75
N THR A 299 -19.39 -1.87 -6.73
CA THR A 299 -20.76 -2.35 -6.83
C THR A 299 -21.71 -1.28 -7.37
N ALA A 300 -21.66 -0.07 -6.82
CA ALA A 300 -22.51 1.05 -7.26
C ALA A 300 -22.19 1.47 -8.71
N VAL A 301 -20.92 1.45 -9.10
CA VAL A 301 -20.49 1.72 -10.48
C VAL A 301 -21.04 0.65 -11.43
N ALA A 302 -20.91 -0.64 -11.07
CA ALA A 302 -21.40 -1.73 -11.90
C ALA A 302 -22.94 -1.69 -12.08
N GLU A 303 -23.68 -1.38 -11.03
CA GLU A 303 -25.13 -1.21 -11.06
C GLU A 303 -25.58 -0.02 -11.92
N ARG A 304 -24.89 1.13 -11.80
CA ARG A 304 -25.17 2.29 -12.67
C ARG A 304 -24.97 1.97 -14.15
N LEU A 305 -23.86 1.30 -14.47
CA LEU A 305 -23.57 0.88 -15.83
C LEU A 305 -24.60 -0.13 -16.35
N ALA A 306 -25.01 -1.10 -15.52
CA ALA A 306 -26.04 -2.06 -15.88
C ALA A 306 -27.38 -1.38 -16.17
N ASN A 307 -27.78 -0.39 -15.39
CA ASN A 307 -28.98 0.41 -15.64
C ASN A 307 -28.85 1.29 -16.91
N TYR A 308 -27.70 1.89 -17.13
CA TYR A 308 -27.45 2.71 -18.31
C TYR A 308 -27.51 1.89 -19.59
N PHE A 309 -26.87 0.74 -19.64
CA PHE A 309 -26.82 -0.10 -20.83
C PHE A 309 -28.12 -0.89 -21.12
N GLN A 310 -29.22 -0.58 -20.43
CA GLN A 310 -30.55 -1.05 -20.81
C GLN A 310 -31.15 -0.28 -21.99
N TRP A 311 -30.56 0.86 -22.40
CA TRP A 311 -30.98 1.53 -23.61
C TRP A 311 -30.73 0.65 -24.85
N THR A 312 -31.69 0.64 -25.77
CA THR A 312 -31.65 -0.22 -26.95
C THR A 312 -31.87 0.55 -28.24
N GLU A 313 -32.31 1.80 -28.16
CA GLU A 313 -32.67 2.60 -29.28
C GLU A 313 -32.00 3.98 -29.26
N THR A 314 -31.50 4.39 -30.40
CA THR A 314 -30.95 5.74 -30.61
C THR A 314 -31.77 6.44 -31.67
N ILE A 315 -32.46 7.51 -31.29
CA ILE A 315 -33.19 8.37 -32.21
C ILE A 315 -32.27 9.52 -32.62
N GLN A 316 -32.07 9.71 -33.91
CA GLN A 316 -31.46 10.91 -34.49
C GLN A 316 -32.52 11.72 -35.16
N ALA A 317 -32.77 12.93 -34.71
CA ALA A 317 -33.86 13.77 -35.19
C ALA A 317 -33.36 15.18 -35.46
N PRO A 318 -33.62 15.72 -36.67
CA PRO A 318 -33.52 17.13 -36.93
C PRO A 318 -34.69 17.86 -36.28
N ILE A 319 -34.40 18.87 -35.45
CA ILE A 319 -35.41 19.58 -34.67
C ILE A 319 -35.30 21.10 -34.79
N VAL A 320 -36.36 21.80 -34.40
CA VAL A 320 -36.30 23.22 -34.08
C VAL A 320 -35.79 23.36 -32.66
N TYR A 321 -34.53 23.75 -32.52
CA TYR A 321 -33.86 23.88 -31.23
C TYR A 321 -34.50 25.00 -30.38
N GLN A 322 -34.86 24.68 -29.11
CA GLN A 322 -35.48 25.64 -28.19
C GLN A 322 -34.65 25.87 -26.91
N GLY A 323 -33.45 25.33 -26.90
CA GLY A 323 -32.51 25.46 -25.78
C GLY A 323 -32.45 24.20 -24.91
N GLU A 324 -32.66 23.05 -25.50
CA GLU A 324 -32.47 21.75 -24.92
C GLU A 324 -30.99 21.58 -24.54
N VAL A 325 -30.72 21.01 -23.36
CA VAL A 325 -29.37 20.84 -22.85
C VAL A 325 -29.05 19.35 -22.82
N PRO A 326 -28.02 18.89 -23.56
CA PRO A 326 -27.54 17.52 -23.46
C PRO A 326 -27.21 17.10 -22.03
N GLY A 327 -27.40 15.82 -21.75
CA GLY A 327 -27.29 15.27 -20.41
C GLY A 327 -28.63 15.23 -19.63
N ASN A 328 -29.68 15.86 -20.17
CA ASN A 328 -31.00 15.86 -19.55
C ASN A 328 -31.92 14.76 -20.10
N ARG A 329 -32.82 14.29 -19.23
CA ARG A 329 -33.94 13.45 -19.67
C ARG A 329 -35.06 14.34 -20.24
N VAL A 330 -35.59 13.91 -21.36
CA VAL A 330 -36.69 14.62 -22.06
C VAL A 330 -37.84 13.63 -22.34
N ALA A 331 -39.04 14.12 -22.20
CA ALA A 331 -40.20 13.42 -22.76
C ALA A 331 -40.24 13.73 -24.26
N THR A 332 -40.38 12.73 -25.12
CA THR A 332 -40.39 12.90 -26.53
C THR A 332 -41.36 11.93 -27.21
N TRP A 333 -41.45 12.03 -28.52
CA TRP A 333 -42.32 11.22 -29.33
C TRP A 333 -41.51 10.30 -30.24
N HIS A 334 -41.76 8.97 -30.14
CA HIS A 334 -41.09 8.04 -31.02
C HIS A 334 -41.59 8.26 -32.49
N PRO A 335 -40.68 8.54 -33.44
CA PRO A 335 -41.09 9.03 -34.77
C PRO A 335 -41.91 8.03 -35.58
N TYR A 336 -41.68 6.73 -35.40
CA TYR A 336 -42.32 5.68 -36.17
C TYR A 336 -43.44 4.97 -35.41
N ASP A 337 -43.25 4.66 -34.12
CA ASP A 337 -44.25 3.98 -33.32
C ASP A 337 -45.39 4.89 -32.83
N LYS A 338 -45.19 6.19 -32.98
CA LYS A 338 -46.17 7.22 -32.61
C LYS A 338 -46.63 7.12 -31.14
N THR A 339 -45.69 6.78 -30.28
CA THR A 339 -45.87 6.69 -28.82
C THR A 339 -45.02 7.70 -28.08
N GLY A 340 -45.48 8.15 -26.93
CA GLY A 340 -44.65 8.97 -26.03
C GLY A 340 -43.56 8.10 -25.38
N VAL A 341 -42.31 8.55 -25.43
CA VAL A 341 -41.16 7.88 -24.82
C VAL A 341 -40.35 8.86 -23.99
N THR A 342 -39.62 8.38 -23.05
CA THR A 342 -38.60 9.14 -22.31
C THR A 342 -37.22 8.80 -22.86
N ALA A 343 -36.49 9.82 -23.24
CA ALA A 343 -35.14 9.68 -23.78
C ALA A 343 -34.15 10.50 -22.98
N CYS A 344 -32.86 10.20 -23.10
CA CYS A 344 -31.79 11.06 -22.68
C CYS A 344 -31.20 11.77 -23.88
N LEU A 345 -31.14 13.11 -23.86
CA LEU A 345 -30.50 13.88 -24.90
C LEU A 345 -28.97 13.73 -24.75
N GLU A 346 -28.36 13.07 -25.73
CA GLU A 346 -26.92 12.83 -25.75
C GLU A 346 -26.18 14.01 -26.37
N SER A 347 -26.65 14.48 -27.51
CA SER A 347 -26.00 15.61 -28.21
C SER A 347 -26.99 16.42 -29.03
N ALA A 348 -26.62 17.68 -29.30
CA ALA A 348 -27.30 18.58 -30.21
C ALA A 348 -26.26 19.34 -31.07
N ASP A 349 -26.30 19.17 -32.36
CA ASP A 349 -25.48 19.89 -33.32
C ASP A 349 -26.31 21.03 -33.95
N ILE A 350 -26.11 22.25 -33.43
CA ILE A 350 -26.88 23.43 -33.79
C ILE A 350 -26.20 24.11 -34.97
N ASN A 351 -26.89 24.17 -36.10
CA ASN A 351 -26.42 24.88 -37.30
C ASN A 351 -26.60 26.39 -37.15
N LEU A 352 -25.53 27.14 -37.34
CA LEU A 352 -25.54 28.63 -37.29
C LEU A 352 -26.01 29.29 -38.59
N SER A 353 -26.53 28.54 -39.54
CA SER A 353 -27.19 29.14 -40.74
C SER A 353 -28.52 29.79 -40.35
N ASN A 354 -29.20 30.41 -41.33
CA ASN A 354 -30.43 31.21 -41.13
C ASN A 354 -31.65 30.44 -40.55
N THR A 355 -31.49 29.25 -39.99
CA THR A 355 -32.54 28.46 -39.35
C THR A 355 -32.04 27.91 -38.01
N LEU A 356 -32.92 27.87 -37.00
CA LEU A 356 -32.61 27.22 -35.73
C LEU A 356 -32.86 25.72 -35.84
N LYS A 357 -32.02 25.07 -36.60
CA LYS A 357 -32.05 23.62 -36.75
C LYS A 357 -30.92 23.01 -35.91
N ALA A 358 -31.25 22.04 -35.10
CA ALA A 358 -30.28 21.16 -34.49
C ALA A 358 -30.54 19.73 -34.94
N ASP A 359 -29.48 18.97 -35.10
CA ASP A 359 -29.55 17.51 -35.22
C ASP A 359 -29.29 16.92 -33.84
N GLU A 360 -30.35 16.34 -33.21
CA GLU A 360 -30.26 15.80 -31.87
C GLU A 360 -30.15 14.29 -31.87
N THR A 361 -29.37 13.77 -30.94
CA THR A 361 -29.22 12.32 -30.62
C THR A 361 -29.86 12.04 -29.27
N LEU A 362 -30.82 11.12 -29.27
CA LEU A 362 -31.64 10.75 -28.11
C LEU A 362 -31.51 9.26 -27.83
N LEU A 363 -31.16 8.89 -26.61
CA LEU A 363 -31.05 7.52 -26.15
C LEU A 363 -32.34 7.09 -25.45
N VAL A 364 -32.98 6.01 -25.90
CA VAL A 364 -34.26 5.50 -25.38
C VAL A 364 -34.08 4.13 -24.75
N GLY A 365 -34.80 3.87 -23.65
CA GLY A 365 -34.87 2.54 -23.02
C GLY A 365 -33.97 2.37 -21.80
N PHE A 366 -33.17 3.34 -21.40
CA PHE A 366 -32.41 3.24 -20.18
C PHE A 366 -33.29 3.39 -18.92
N VAL A 367 -32.88 2.73 -17.84
CA VAL A 367 -33.55 2.81 -16.55
C VAL A 367 -32.72 3.70 -15.61
N PRO A 368 -33.23 4.87 -15.22
CA PRO A 368 -32.50 5.69 -14.24
C PRO A 368 -32.43 4.95 -12.91
N PRO A 369 -31.28 4.93 -12.23
CA PRO A 369 -31.19 4.42 -10.89
C PRO A 369 -32.15 5.20 -9.99
N LYS A 370 -32.67 4.55 -8.97
CA LYS A 370 -33.39 5.26 -7.90
C LYS A 370 -32.44 6.34 -7.35
N PRO A 371 -32.94 7.56 -7.06
CA PRO A 371 -32.10 8.58 -6.43
C PRO A 371 -31.44 7.97 -5.19
N GLU A 372 -30.13 7.93 -5.14
CA GLU A 372 -29.41 7.46 -3.98
C GLU A 372 -29.72 8.46 -2.85
N THR A 373 -30.58 8.08 -1.93
CA THR A 373 -30.55 8.65 -0.59
C THR A 373 -29.15 8.37 -0.10
N GLY A 374 -28.35 9.40 0.21
CA GLY A 374 -26.94 9.24 0.53
C GLY A 374 -26.70 8.01 1.40
N TYR A 375 -25.82 7.13 0.95
CA TYR A 375 -25.44 5.93 1.69
C TYR A 375 -24.17 6.20 2.47
N ILE A 376 -24.08 5.61 3.67
CA ILE A 376 -22.86 5.55 4.46
C ILE A 376 -22.33 4.14 4.31
N THR A 377 -21.07 4.01 3.93
CA THR A 377 -20.40 2.70 3.94
C THR A 377 -20.01 2.35 5.37
N GLU A 378 -20.64 1.32 5.89
CA GLU A 378 -20.32 0.74 7.20
C GLU A 378 -19.31 -0.38 7.06
N ARG A 379 -18.41 -0.46 8.05
CA ARG A 379 -17.41 -1.52 8.18
C ARG A 379 -17.61 -2.25 9.49
N VAL A 380 -17.76 -3.55 9.44
CA VAL A 380 -17.90 -4.41 10.64
C VAL A 380 -16.85 -5.50 10.60
N VAL A 381 -16.15 -5.71 11.71
CA VAL A 381 -15.21 -6.82 11.90
C VAL A 381 -15.85 -7.86 12.81
N LEU A 382 -15.96 -9.08 12.32
CA LEU A 382 -16.45 -10.23 13.06
C LEU A 382 -15.26 -11.10 13.49
N THR A 383 -15.24 -11.47 14.77
CA THR A 383 -14.22 -12.35 15.37
C THR A 383 -14.91 -13.45 16.19
N GLY A 384 -14.25 -14.57 16.36
CA GLY A 384 -14.81 -15.72 17.06
C GLY A 384 -15.92 -16.40 16.25
N SER A 385 -17.02 -16.77 16.87
CA SER A 385 -18.15 -17.43 16.20
C SER A 385 -19.47 -16.82 16.66
N GLY A 386 -20.44 -16.72 15.77
CA GLY A 386 -21.75 -16.15 16.10
C GLY A 386 -22.68 -16.04 14.91
N THR A 387 -23.70 -15.24 15.07
CA THR A 387 -24.69 -14.92 14.03
C THR A 387 -24.71 -13.41 13.81
N TRP A 388 -24.39 -12.99 12.59
CA TRP A 388 -24.53 -11.59 12.19
C TRP A 388 -25.94 -11.34 11.66
N LYS A 389 -26.58 -10.27 12.15
CA LYS A 389 -27.92 -9.86 11.73
C LYS A 389 -27.83 -8.71 10.75
N LYS A 390 -28.50 -8.85 9.62
CA LYS A 390 -28.58 -7.84 8.58
C LYS A 390 -29.22 -6.54 9.11
N PRO A 391 -28.54 -5.38 8.99
CA PRO A 391 -29.16 -4.10 9.29
C PRO A 391 -30.30 -3.77 8.33
N ALA A 392 -31.28 -2.99 8.81
CA ALA A 392 -32.42 -2.57 8.00
C ALA A 392 -31.96 -1.79 6.75
N GLY A 393 -32.54 -2.14 5.60
CA GLY A 393 -32.22 -1.49 4.30
C GLY A 393 -30.97 -2.02 3.61
N VAL A 394 -30.20 -2.91 4.22
CA VAL A 394 -29.06 -3.57 3.60
C VAL A 394 -29.56 -4.72 2.75
N THR A 395 -29.26 -4.70 1.46
CA THR A 395 -29.64 -5.77 0.50
C THR A 395 -28.44 -6.56 0.01
N ARG A 396 -27.22 -6.05 0.25
CA ARG A 396 -25.96 -6.66 -0.22
C ARG A 396 -24.84 -6.31 0.75
N ILE A 397 -23.91 -7.23 0.88
CA ILE A 397 -22.62 -7.02 1.56
C ILE A 397 -21.47 -7.40 0.65
N GLU A 398 -20.37 -6.71 0.83
CA GLU A 398 -19.06 -7.20 0.42
C GLU A 398 -18.35 -7.77 1.64
N TYR A 399 -17.72 -8.91 1.48
CA TYR A 399 -17.04 -9.60 2.57
C TYR A 399 -15.59 -9.91 2.22
N VAL A 400 -14.75 -9.87 3.24
CA VAL A 400 -13.37 -10.36 3.21
C VAL A 400 -13.24 -11.39 4.32
N LEU A 401 -13.12 -12.65 3.96
CA LEU A 401 -12.80 -13.73 4.87
C LEU A 401 -11.29 -13.85 4.98
N ILE A 402 -10.79 -13.68 6.17
CA ILE A 402 -9.39 -13.83 6.51
C ILE A 402 -9.26 -15.12 7.31
N GLY A 403 -8.61 -16.10 6.71
CA GLY A 403 -8.29 -17.35 7.38
C GLY A 403 -7.30 -17.12 8.52
N PRO A 404 -7.14 -18.10 9.41
CA PRO A 404 -6.13 -18.04 10.44
C PRO A 404 -4.72 -18.17 9.86
N GLY A 405 -3.74 -17.56 10.52
CA GLY A 405 -2.34 -17.69 10.18
C GLY A 405 -1.79 -19.07 10.55
N GLN A 406 -0.79 -19.54 9.80
CA GLN A 406 -0.01 -20.73 10.09
C GLN A 406 0.91 -20.47 11.29
N GLY A 407 1.20 -21.49 12.10
CA GLY A 407 2.23 -21.42 13.14
C GLY A 407 3.63 -21.29 12.55
N GLY A 408 4.55 -20.66 13.28
CA GLY A 408 5.95 -20.56 12.88
C GLY A 408 6.73 -21.86 13.14
N ARG A 409 7.87 -22.05 12.47
CA ARG A 409 8.82 -23.14 12.75
C ARG A 409 9.56 -22.88 14.07
N ALA A 410 10.05 -23.96 14.71
CA ALA A 410 10.97 -23.83 15.83
C ALA A 410 12.31 -23.21 15.38
N GLY A 411 13.04 -22.60 16.30
CA GLY A 411 14.41 -22.20 16.06
C GLY A 411 15.36 -23.39 15.97
N LYS A 412 16.64 -23.15 15.64
CA LYS A 412 17.68 -24.18 15.63
C LYS A 412 18.46 -24.19 16.93
N LYS A 413 18.96 -25.36 17.31
CA LYS A 413 19.87 -25.55 18.43
C LYS A 413 21.17 -24.79 18.16
N GLY A 414 21.76 -24.22 19.21
CA GLY A 414 23.08 -23.61 19.11
C GLY A 414 24.17 -24.68 18.88
N GLU A 415 25.28 -24.28 18.30
CA GLU A 415 26.43 -25.13 18.09
C GLU A 415 27.26 -25.27 19.39
N PRO A 416 27.93 -26.40 19.62
CA PRO A 416 28.88 -26.53 20.71
C PRO A 416 30.10 -25.65 20.46
N GLY A 417 30.76 -25.21 21.53
CA GLY A 417 32.06 -24.55 21.45
C GLY A 417 33.18 -25.53 21.05
N SER A 418 34.33 -24.99 20.68
CA SER A 418 35.52 -25.78 20.37
C SER A 418 36.56 -25.73 21.48
N ALA A 419 37.43 -26.73 21.49
CA ALA A 419 38.51 -26.82 22.47
C ALA A 419 39.65 -25.82 22.19
N THR A 420 40.20 -25.22 23.23
CA THR A 420 41.37 -24.37 23.18
C THR A 420 42.64 -25.17 23.52
N THR A 421 43.68 -25.07 22.69
CA THR A 421 44.98 -25.69 22.98
C THR A 421 45.95 -24.63 23.47
N LEU A 422 46.40 -24.79 24.70
CA LEU A 422 47.48 -24.00 25.29
C LEU A 422 48.81 -24.72 25.10
N SER A 423 49.79 -24.02 24.54
CA SER A 423 51.18 -24.54 24.52
C SER A 423 52.08 -23.58 25.24
N PHE A 424 52.89 -24.13 26.12
CA PHE A 424 53.98 -23.38 26.78
C PHE A 424 55.28 -23.75 26.12
N SER A 425 56.10 -22.80 25.75
CA SER A 425 57.48 -23.01 25.32
C SER A 425 58.41 -22.24 26.22
N TYR A 426 59.47 -22.89 26.67
CA TYR A 426 60.50 -22.28 27.48
C TYR A 426 61.86 -22.40 26.79
N SER A 427 62.59 -21.30 26.76
CA SER A 427 63.94 -21.29 26.18
C SER A 427 64.92 -20.63 27.17
N LEU A 428 66.03 -21.29 27.44
CA LEU A 428 66.97 -20.85 28.43
C LEU A 428 68.19 -20.08 27.86
N LEU A 429 68.20 -19.77 26.57
CA LEU A 429 69.20 -18.88 25.99
C LEU A 429 68.76 -17.44 26.11
N GLY A 430 69.05 -16.84 27.29
CA GLY A 430 68.72 -15.47 27.61
C GLY A 430 67.32 -15.29 28.12
N ILE A 431 67.16 -15.00 29.36
CA ILE A 431 66.12 -14.33 30.17
C ILE A 431 64.66 -14.26 29.63
N ASN A 432 64.22 -15.02 28.66
CA ASN A 432 62.87 -14.87 28.09
C ASN A 432 62.14 -16.17 28.11
N THR A 433 61.12 -16.22 28.98
CA THR A 433 60.10 -17.27 28.94
C THR A 433 59.04 -16.85 27.90
N ARG A 434 58.80 -17.68 26.94
CA ARG A 434 57.76 -17.46 25.92
C ARG A 434 56.57 -18.34 26.24
N TYR A 435 55.39 -17.72 26.29
CA TYR A 435 54.13 -18.40 26.33
C TYR A 435 53.48 -18.23 24.96
N SER A 436 53.06 -19.29 24.33
CA SER A 436 52.27 -19.19 23.12
C SER A 436 51.00 -20.05 23.27
N GLY A 437 49.88 -19.44 23.18
CA GLY A 437 48.62 -20.15 22.90
C GLY A 437 48.57 -20.48 21.41
N LYS A 438 48.46 -21.71 21.06
CA LYS A 438 48.19 -22.12 19.68
C LYS A 438 46.79 -22.70 19.65
N HIS A 439 45.99 -22.23 18.73
CA HIS A 439 44.60 -22.63 18.51
C HIS A 439 43.68 -22.18 19.64
N PRO A 440 43.30 -20.92 19.66
CA PRO A 440 42.20 -20.48 20.51
C PRO A 440 40.92 -21.26 20.18
N GLY A 441 40.22 -21.66 21.22
CA GLY A 441 38.89 -22.28 21.03
C GLY A 441 37.91 -21.22 20.58
N GLU A 442 37.14 -21.53 19.58
CA GLU A 442 36.04 -20.69 19.13
C GLU A 442 34.78 -21.04 19.95
N GLY A 443 34.00 -20.03 20.28
CA GLY A 443 32.65 -20.23 20.80
C GLY A 443 31.78 -20.84 19.71
N GLY A 444 30.84 -21.70 20.10
CA GLY A 444 29.85 -22.23 19.18
C GLY A 444 28.94 -21.10 18.67
N LYS A 445 28.49 -21.19 17.46
CA LYS A 445 27.52 -20.23 16.91
C LYS A 445 26.17 -20.38 17.59
N GLY A 446 25.46 -19.28 17.74
CA GLY A 446 24.07 -19.31 18.13
C GLY A 446 23.22 -20.02 17.06
N GLY A 447 22.20 -20.73 17.48
CA GLY A 447 21.25 -21.35 16.56
C GLY A 447 20.47 -20.29 15.77
N GLU A 448 20.17 -20.56 14.53
CA GLU A 448 19.35 -19.68 13.70
C GLU A 448 17.91 -19.58 14.23
N GLY A 449 17.27 -18.44 14.05
CA GLY A 449 15.85 -18.28 14.29
C GLY A 449 15.01 -19.09 13.31
N GLY A 450 13.87 -19.59 13.75
CA GLY A 450 12.94 -20.36 12.93
C GLY A 450 12.29 -19.51 11.84
N VAL A 451 11.83 -20.15 10.79
CA VAL A 451 11.09 -19.52 9.69
C VAL A 451 9.69 -19.14 10.17
N PRO A 452 9.15 -17.99 9.78
CA PRO A 452 7.79 -17.59 10.14
C PRO A 452 6.74 -18.45 9.43
N GLY A 453 5.54 -18.52 10.01
CA GLY A 453 4.36 -19.07 9.36
C GLY A 453 3.78 -18.12 8.34
N HIS A 454 3.04 -18.62 7.38
CA HIS A 454 2.31 -17.82 6.38
C HIS A 454 1.09 -17.15 7.02
N GLY A 455 0.71 -15.98 6.48
CA GLY A 455 -0.56 -15.35 6.77
C GLY A 455 -1.73 -16.22 6.29
N GLY A 456 -2.90 -16.01 6.89
CA GLY A 456 -4.12 -16.75 6.55
C GLY A 456 -4.52 -16.52 5.09
N LYS A 457 -5.26 -17.47 4.53
CA LYS A 457 -5.85 -17.35 3.19
C LYS A 457 -6.90 -16.24 3.18
N ILE A 458 -6.91 -15.45 2.10
CA ILE A 458 -7.82 -14.33 1.92
C ILE A 458 -8.79 -14.69 0.82
N TYR A 459 -10.08 -14.67 1.15
CA TYR A 459 -11.16 -14.83 0.16
C TYR A 459 -12.13 -13.67 0.28
N ARG A 460 -12.43 -13.02 -0.82
CA ARG A 460 -13.34 -11.88 -0.85
C ARG A 460 -14.37 -12.02 -1.97
N GLY A 461 -15.54 -11.48 -1.72
CA GLY A 461 -16.65 -11.52 -2.65
C GLY A 461 -17.78 -10.61 -2.18
N GLU A 462 -18.90 -10.78 -2.83
CA GLU A 462 -20.15 -10.11 -2.48
C GLU A 462 -21.26 -11.13 -2.27
N MET A 463 -22.25 -10.76 -1.50
CA MET A 463 -23.41 -11.59 -1.22
C MET A 463 -24.68 -10.76 -1.29
N ASP A 464 -25.68 -11.25 -2.02
CA ASP A 464 -27.03 -10.72 -2.03
C ASP A 464 -27.77 -11.19 -0.76
N LEU A 465 -28.30 -10.26 -0.02
CA LEU A 465 -29.04 -10.48 1.22
C LEU A 465 -30.54 -10.19 1.07
N SER A 466 -31.07 -10.10 -0.14
CA SER A 466 -32.49 -9.80 -0.38
C SER A 466 -33.44 -10.76 0.33
N VAL A 467 -33.02 -12.02 0.50
CA VAL A 467 -33.79 -13.10 1.16
C VAL A 467 -33.11 -13.64 2.43
N ILE A 468 -32.01 -13.04 2.87
CA ILE A 468 -31.23 -13.48 4.02
C ILE A 468 -31.27 -12.38 5.08
N ASP A 469 -31.66 -12.71 6.30
CA ASP A 469 -31.71 -11.77 7.43
C ASP A 469 -30.59 -12.00 8.45
N GLU A 470 -30.07 -13.21 8.53
CA GLU A 470 -29.02 -13.61 9.47
C GLU A 470 -27.99 -14.51 8.78
N LEU A 471 -26.72 -14.33 9.12
CA LEU A 471 -25.59 -15.15 8.64
C LEU A 471 -24.83 -15.71 9.83
N GLU A 472 -24.71 -17.04 9.88
CA GLU A 472 -23.80 -17.69 10.82
C GLU A 472 -22.35 -17.52 10.36
N TYR A 473 -21.45 -17.29 11.32
CA TYR A 473 -20.03 -17.17 11.02
C TYR A 473 -19.17 -17.86 12.08
N SER A 474 -17.99 -18.32 11.66
CA SER A 474 -16.98 -18.88 12.53
C SER A 474 -15.59 -18.49 12.05
N CYS A 475 -14.83 -17.82 12.93
CA CYS A 475 -13.44 -17.45 12.66
C CYS A 475 -12.54 -18.55 13.23
N GLY A 476 -11.76 -19.18 12.36
CA GLY A 476 -10.91 -20.30 12.75
C GLY A 476 -9.77 -19.88 13.69
N PRO A 477 -9.38 -20.70 14.66
CA PRO A 477 -8.20 -20.44 15.49
C PRO A 477 -6.91 -20.55 14.67
N GLY A 478 -5.90 -19.77 15.06
CA GLY A 478 -4.57 -19.80 14.47
C GLY A 478 -3.89 -21.14 14.61
N GLY A 479 -2.98 -21.46 13.69
CA GLY A 479 -2.18 -22.68 13.71
C GLY A 479 -1.18 -22.66 14.84
N THR A 480 -0.92 -23.82 15.45
CA THR A 480 0.09 -23.97 16.51
C THR A 480 1.49 -23.94 15.92
N GLY A 481 2.42 -23.28 16.62
CA GLY A 481 3.84 -23.29 16.24
C GLY A 481 4.46 -24.69 16.37
N ALA A 482 5.46 -24.98 15.51
CA ALA A 482 6.21 -26.22 15.58
C ALA A 482 7.03 -26.29 16.86
N THR A 483 7.06 -27.47 17.47
CA THR A 483 8.01 -27.79 18.55
C THR A 483 9.34 -28.22 17.94
N TYR A 484 10.46 -27.91 18.62
CA TYR A 484 11.76 -28.37 18.18
C TYR A 484 11.86 -29.90 18.30
N ASP A 485 12.25 -30.51 17.18
CA ASP A 485 12.54 -31.94 17.11
C ASP A 485 13.90 -32.10 16.42
N GLU A 486 14.88 -32.69 17.13
CA GLU A 486 16.23 -32.91 16.61
C GLU A 486 16.24 -33.85 15.39
N SER A 487 15.24 -34.76 15.30
CA SER A 487 15.07 -35.67 14.17
C SER A 487 14.42 -35.01 12.93
N ASN A 488 13.68 -33.90 13.13
CA ASN A 488 13.03 -33.13 12.10
C ASN A 488 13.08 -31.61 12.38
N PRO A 489 14.28 -31.00 12.32
CA PRO A 489 14.45 -29.58 12.66
C PRO A 489 13.76 -28.60 11.71
N GLU A 490 13.28 -29.08 10.56
CA GLU A 490 12.57 -28.28 9.55
C GLU A 490 11.04 -28.46 9.63
N ALA A 491 10.51 -29.05 10.71
CA ALA A 491 9.07 -29.21 10.87
C ALA A 491 8.34 -27.86 10.82
N GLU A 492 7.32 -27.78 10.00
CA GLU A 492 6.47 -26.57 9.86
C GLU A 492 5.45 -26.50 11.00
N GLY A 493 5.05 -25.28 11.35
CA GLY A 493 3.91 -25.09 12.23
C GLY A 493 2.61 -25.52 11.55
N ASN A 494 1.63 -25.85 12.34
CA ASN A 494 0.34 -26.30 11.83
C ASN A 494 -0.45 -25.17 11.16
N GLU A 495 -1.27 -25.54 10.19
CA GLU A 495 -2.31 -24.67 9.65
C GLU A 495 -3.42 -24.46 10.69
N GLY A 496 -4.07 -23.30 10.66
CA GLY A 496 -5.27 -23.06 11.44
C GLY A 496 -6.53 -23.62 10.77
N SER A 497 -7.64 -23.61 11.46
CA SER A 497 -8.93 -24.03 10.91
C SER A 497 -9.52 -22.90 10.05
N ALA A 498 -10.29 -23.23 8.99
CA ALA A 498 -10.87 -22.24 8.10
C ALA A 498 -11.82 -21.25 8.80
N THR A 499 -11.87 -20.01 8.29
CA THR A 499 -12.89 -19.01 8.65
C THR A 499 -14.08 -19.17 7.69
N THR A 500 -15.31 -19.18 8.20
CA THR A 500 -16.54 -19.40 7.41
C THR A 500 -17.58 -18.30 7.63
N LEU A 501 -18.33 -17.98 6.57
CA LEU A 501 -19.50 -17.10 6.57
C LEU A 501 -20.62 -17.79 5.80
N GLY A 502 -21.63 -18.32 6.48
CA GLY A 502 -22.59 -19.25 5.89
C GLY A 502 -21.86 -20.44 5.24
N ASP A 503 -22.13 -20.68 3.98
CA ASP A 503 -21.52 -21.77 3.20
C ASP A 503 -20.15 -21.40 2.58
N ILE A 504 -19.67 -20.18 2.80
CA ILE A 504 -18.43 -19.69 2.21
C ILE A 504 -17.27 -19.90 3.17
N SER A 505 -16.11 -20.36 2.67
CA SER A 505 -14.91 -20.64 3.44
C SER A 505 -13.71 -19.84 2.94
N SER A 506 -12.83 -19.43 3.86
CA SER A 506 -11.54 -18.83 3.54
C SER A 506 -10.62 -19.78 2.75
N ASP A 507 -10.88 -21.09 2.75
CA ASP A 507 -10.11 -22.06 1.96
C ASP A 507 -10.23 -21.88 0.46
N LEU A 508 -11.26 -21.16 0.01
CA LEU A 508 -11.43 -20.78 -1.39
C LEU A 508 -10.43 -19.71 -1.85
N GLY A 509 -9.79 -19.03 -0.90
CA GLY A 509 -8.80 -17.99 -1.16
C GLY A 509 -7.37 -18.52 -1.21
N SER A 510 -6.44 -17.58 -1.40
CA SER A 510 -5.00 -17.82 -1.38
C SER A 510 -4.33 -16.97 -0.31
N SER A 511 -3.21 -17.47 0.23
CA SER A 511 -2.34 -16.68 1.11
C SER A 511 -1.52 -15.67 0.29
N SER A 512 -1.23 -14.53 0.90
CA SER A 512 -0.38 -13.49 0.32
C SER A 512 0.71 -13.13 1.33
N GLU A 513 1.93 -12.91 0.85
CA GLU A 513 3.04 -12.44 1.69
C GLU A 513 2.72 -11.08 2.34
N PHE A 514 2.03 -10.22 1.60
CA PHE A 514 1.69 -8.87 2.03
C PHE A 514 0.31 -8.77 2.70
N GLY A 515 -0.44 -9.87 2.73
CA GLY A 515 -1.75 -9.91 3.38
C GLY A 515 -2.83 -9.10 2.65
N TYR A 516 -3.82 -8.66 3.43
CA TYR A 516 -4.92 -7.80 3.01
C TYR A 516 -4.86 -6.47 3.75
N THR A 517 -4.85 -5.38 3.02
CA THR A 517 -4.96 -4.04 3.59
C THR A 517 -6.40 -3.56 3.50
N ASP A 518 -6.99 -3.23 4.66
CA ASP A 518 -8.32 -2.66 4.74
C ASP A 518 -8.32 -1.25 4.11
N ILE A 519 -9.18 -1.06 3.12
CA ILE A 519 -9.21 0.18 2.35
C ILE A 519 -9.69 1.39 3.17
N ILE A 520 -10.48 1.14 4.22
CA ILE A 520 -11.07 2.22 5.05
C ILE A 520 -10.12 2.60 6.19
N THR A 521 -9.51 1.61 6.84
CA THR A 521 -8.68 1.85 8.03
C THR A 521 -7.18 1.86 7.75
N GLY A 522 -6.74 1.29 6.62
CA GLY A 522 -5.32 1.07 6.33
C GLY A 522 -4.68 -0.07 7.16
N GLU A 523 -5.47 -0.77 7.99
CA GLU A 523 -4.98 -1.88 8.80
C GLU A 523 -4.65 -3.09 7.93
N VAL A 524 -3.52 -3.75 8.25
CA VAL A 524 -3.03 -4.90 7.47
C VAL A 524 -3.33 -6.20 8.22
N TYR A 525 -3.81 -7.20 7.49
CA TYR A 525 -4.25 -8.50 7.98
C TYR A 525 -3.57 -9.63 7.20
N ALA A 526 -3.45 -10.80 7.82
CA ALA A 526 -2.97 -12.03 7.18
C ALA A 526 -1.59 -11.90 6.50
N THR A 527 -0.68 -11.14 7.10
CA THR A 527 0.72 -11.07 6.65
C THR A 527 1.49 -12.30 7.09
N THR A 528 2.57 -12.61 6.40
CA THR A 528 3.57 -13.56 6.87
C THR A 528 4.14 -13.10 8.22
N GLY A 529 4.38 -14.02 9.12
CA GLY A 529 4.98 -13.75 10.44
C GLY A 529 6.40 -13.22 10.33
N LEU A 530 6.97 -12.79 11.45
CA LEU A 530 8.37 -12.37 11.50
C LEU A 530 9.29 -13.59 11.72
N GLN A 531 10.49 -13.55 11.14
CA GLN A 531 11.52 -14.55 11.40
C GLN A 531 11.91 -14.55 12.87
N GLY A 532 12.26 -15.71 13.40
CA GLY A 532 12.83 -15.84 14.73
C GLY A 532 14.20 -15.19 14.81
N ILE A 533 14.60 -14.75 15.99
CA ILE A 533 15.93 -14.19 16.24
C ILE A 533 16.92 -15.32 16.48
N ALA A 534 18.12 -15.21 15.90
CA ALA A 534 19.20 -16.15 16.14
C ALA A 534 19.69 -16.06 17.59
N GLY A 535 20.16 -17.17 18.14
CA GLY A 535 20.82 -17.23 19.43
C GLY A 535 22.15 -16.45 19.40
N GLY A 536 22.62 -16.04 20.59
CA GLY A 536 23.94 -15.42 20.75
C GLY A 536 25.05 -16.40 20.53
N ASP A 537 26.14 -16.00 19.86
CA ASP A 537 27.34 -16.81 19.68
C ASP A 537 28.04 -17.03 21.02
N GLY A 538 28.55 -18.22 21.23
CA GLY A 538 29.36 -18.57 22.40
C GLY A 538 30.64 -17.73 22.50
N ALA A 539 31.11 -17.46 23.69
CA ALA A 539 32.37 -16.75 23.88
C ALA A 539 33.53 -17.58 23.35
N GLY A 540 34.26 -17.03 22.39
CA GLY A 540 35.51 -17.56 21.91
C GLY A 540 36.69 -17.07 22.73
N THR A 541 37.78 -17.80 22.70
CA THR A 541 39.07 -17.37 23.27
C THR A 541 39.98 -16.95 22.11
N THR A 542 40.44 -15.71 22.09
CA THR A 542 41.52 -15.29 21.22
C THR A 542 42.81 -15.21 22.04
N ALA A 543 43.72 -16.11 21.75
CA ALA A 543 45.05 -16.04 22.35
C ALA A 543 45.91 -15.10 21.50
N GLU A 544 46.29 -13.96 22.02
CA GLU A 544 47.36 -13.16 21.42
C GLU A 544 48.70 -13.73 21.73
N ASN A 545 49.46 -14.08 20.69
CA ASN A 545 50.88 -14.40 20.85
C ASN A 545 51.64 -13.10 21.17
N ARG A 546 52.08 -12.95 22.40
CA ARG A 546 53.02 -11.88 22.73
C ARG A 546 54.43 -12.45 22.83
N GLU A 547 55.29 -12.03 21.95
CA GLU A 547 56.71 -12.20 22.03
C GLU A 547 57.30 -11.11 22.91
N ASN A 548 58.00 -11.50 23.95
CA ASN A 548 58.80 -10.65 24.85
C ASN A 548 58.03 -9.58 25.61
N SER A 549 57.61 -9.85 26.75
CA SER A 549 57.78 -8.92 27.86
C SER A 549 57.37 -9.54 29.17
N SER A 550 57.97 -9.03 30.11
CA SER A 550 57.93 -9.40 31.50
C SER A 550 56.59 -9.22 32.20
N ASN A 551 55.46 -9.03 31.54
CA ASN A 551 54.24 -8.65 32.26
C ASN A 551 52.89 -9.02 31.66
N ASP A 552 52.85 -9.88 30.66
CA ASP A 552 51.58 -10.03 29.98
C ASP A 552 51.00 -11.45 30.10
N GLY A 553 49.85 -11.53 30.77
CA GLY A 553 49.00 -12.72 30.79
C GLY A 553 48.27 -12.94 29.46
N PHE A 554 47.53 -14.05 29.36
CA PHE A 554 46.70 -14.32 28.19
C PHE A 554 45.49 -13.37 28.14
N TYR A 555 45.22 -12.87 26.96
CA TYR A 555 44.06 -12.01 26.70
C TYR A 555 43.02 -12.77 25.88
N PHE A 556 41.76 -12.58 26.28
CA PHE A 556 40.61 -13.12 25.56
C PHE A 556 39.70 -11.93 25.18
N THR A 557 39.29 -11.87 23.94
CA THR A 557 38.32 -10.87 23.49
C THR A 557 36.92 -11.45 23.50
N PRO A 558 35.92 -10.70 24.04
CA PRO A 558 34.54 -11.15 23.99
C PRO A 558 34.03 -11.22 22.54
N SER A 559 33.15 -12.20 22.27
CA SER A 559 32.41 -12.19 21.01
C SER A 559 31.45 -11.01 20.97
N ALA A 560 31.23 -10.46 19.76
CA ALA A 560 30.35 -9.33 19.57
C ALA A 560 28.89 -9.71 19.89
N GLY A 561 28.18 -8.79 20.53
CA GLY A 561 26.72 -8.91 20.70
C GLY A 561 25.97 -8.62 19.40
N VAL A 562 24.71 -8.99 19.34
CA VAL A 562 23.80 -8.74 18.22
C VAL A 562 22.67 -7.81 18.67
N THR A 563 22.34 -6.83 17.83
CA THR A 563 21.16 -5.97 18.04
C THR A 563 20.03 -6.50 17.16
N ASP A 564 18.84 -6.71 17.73
CA ASP A 564 17.68 -7.15 16.99
C ASP A 564 16.94 -6.00 16.27
N GLU A 565 15.91 -6.35 15.50
CA GLU A 565 15.12 -5.38 14.73
C GLU A 565 14.38 -4.36 15.60
N ASP A 566 14.10 -4.71 16.86
CA ASP A 566 13.46 -3.84 17.84
C ASP A 566 14.46 -2.91 18.56
N GLY A 567 15.74 -2.98 18.18
CA GLY A 567 16.83 -2.21 18.80
C GLY A 567 17.32 -2.75 20.14
N THR A 568 16.92 -3.99 20.52
CA THR A 568 17.36 -4.63 21.76
C THR A 568 18.73 -5.27 21.55
N PHE A 569 19.72 -4.84 22.34
CA PHE A 569 21.07 -5.42 22.29
C PHE A 569 21.16 -6.71 23.08
N TRP A 570 21.52 -7.78 22.38
CA TRP A 570 21.79 -9.09 22.97
C TRP A 570 23.30 -9.23 23.17
N ALA A 571 23.74 -9.15 24.42
CA ALA A 571 25.16 -9.30 24.73
C ALA A 571 25.63 -10.71 24.38
N GLY A 572 26.61 -10.81 23.51
CA GLY A 572 27.43 -12.03 23.38
C GLY A 572 28.13 -12.34 24.68
N GLY A 573 28.63 -13.55 24.79
CA GLY A 573 29.43 -13.94 25.97
C GLY A 573 30.60 -12.97 26.15
N THR A 574 30.75 -12.35 27.30
CA THR A 574 31.90 -11.56 27.66
C THR A 574 32.92 -12.38 28.41
N THR A 575 34.17 -12.30 27.99
CA THR A 575 35.29 -12.90 28.74
C THR A 575 35.79 -11.90 29.76
N LYS A 576 35.82 -12.27 31.03
CA LYS A 576 36.64 -11.54 32.00
C LYS A 576 38.02 -12.08 32.00
N THR A 577 38.98 -11.25 31.63
CA THR A 577 40.38 -11.50 31.93
C THR A 577 40.64 -11.17 33.40
N GLN A 578 41.11 -12.12 34.14
CA GLN A 578 41.56 -11.88 35.51
C GLN A 578 43.03 -12.26 35.65
N GLY A 579 43.79 -11.27 36.01
CA GLY A 579 45.06 -11.44 36.65
C GLY A 579 46.28 -11.40 35.77
N ASN A 580 46.92 -10.27 35.77
CA ASN A 580 48.33 -10.14 35.40
C ASN A 580 49.17 -10.83 36.45
N THR A 581 49.84 -11.89 36.06
CA THR A 581 50.97 -12.39 36.84
C THR A 581 52.20 -12.28 35.97
N GLU A 582 53.15 -11.53 36.40
CA GLU A 582 54.44 -11.44 35.71
C GLU A 582 55.10 -12.79 35.56
N PRO A 583 55.59 -13.13 34.34
CA PRO A 583 56.48 -14.29 34.24
C PRO A 583 57.68 -14.09 35.09
N PRO A 584 58.11 -15.11 35.83
CA PRO A 584 59.22 -15.02 36.72
C PRO A 584 60.54 -14.80 35.98
N LYS A 585 61.30 -13.85 36.43
CA LYS A 585 62.72 -13.70 36.05
C LYS A 585 63.54 -14.63 36.93
N LEU A 586 64.35 -15.47 36.30
CA LEU A 586 65.32 -16.36 36.99
C LEU A 586 66.68 -15.76 36.77
N ASP A 587 67.21 -15.11 37.83
CA ASP A 587 68.48 -14.40 37.76
C ASP A 587 69.66 -15.14 38.41
N GLY A 588 69.43 -16.28 39.08
CA GLY A 588 70.45 -17.00 39.78
C GLY A 588 70.10 -18.44 40.21
N ASP A 589 71.11 -19.14 40.83
CA ASP A 589 70.92 -20.44 41.38
C ASP A 589 70.00 -20.41 42.58
N GLY A 590 69.06 -21.30 42.66
CA GLY A 590 68.10 -21.42 43.75
C GLY A 590 66.79 -20.65 43.55
N ASP A 591 66.67 -19.90 42.46
CA ASP A 591 65.46 -19.17 42.17
C ASP A 591 64.32 -20.08 41.77
N SER A 592 63.16 -19.77 42.27
CA SER A 592 61.94 -20.42 41.89
C SER A 592 60.87 -19.40 41.61
N ALA A 593 60.11 -19.58 40.56
CA ALA A 593 59.03 -18.70 40.20
C ALA A 593 57.82 -19.48 39.74
N SER A 594 56.66 -18.99 40.12
CA SER A 594 55.42 -19.56 39.69
C SER A 594 54.45 -18.45 39.28
N PHE A 595 53.68 -18.69 38.26
CA PHE A 595 52.54 -17.82 37.94
C PHE A 595 51.27 -18.65 37.81
N THR A 596 50.15 -18.01 38.07
CA THR A 596 48.80 -18.57 37.85
C THR A 596 48.08 -17.62 36.97
N GLY A 597 47.66 -18.08 35.80
CA GLY A 597 46.82 -17.34 34.85
C GLY A 597 45.45 -17.95 34.78
N SER A 598 44.46 -17.14 34.66
CA SER A 598 43.05 -17.56 34.38
C SER A 598 42.76 -17.32 32.91
N LEU A 599 42.21 -18.31 32.24
CA LEU A 599 41.78 -18.19 30.84
C LEU A 599 40.43 -17.46 30.72
N GLY A 600 39.97 -16.84 31.75
CA GLY A 600 38.76 -16.03 31.77
C GLY A 600 37.48 -16.86 31.94
N ASP A 601 36.51 -16.23 32.54
CA ASP A 601 35.14 -16.75 32.64
C ASP A 601 34.33 -16.23 31.47
N GLY A 602 33.81 -17.11 30.65
CA GLY A 602 32.75 -16.72 29.72
C GLY A 602 31.44 -16.50 30.48
N TYR A 603 30.63 -15.57 30.06
CA TYR A 603 29.33 -15.35 30.69
C TYR A 603 28.25 -16.10 29.94
N ALA A 604 27.28 -16.65 30.69
CA ALA A 604 25.97 -16.90 30.13
C ALA A 604 25.45 -15.56 29.63
N GLY A 605 24.96 -15.50 28.44
CA GLY A 605 24.30 -14.32 27.98
C GLY A 605 23.26 -13.90 29.02
N ALA A 606 23.17 -12.62 29.30
CA ALA A 606 22.22 -12.09 30.24
C ALA A 606 20.82 -12.51 29.81
N GLN A 607 19.99 -12.98 30.72
CA GLN A 607 18.57 -13.00 30.50
C GLN A 607 18.15 -11.57 30.28
N VAL A 608 17.74 -11.24 29.05
CA VAL A 608 17.20 -9.93 28.77
C VAL A 608 15.76 -9.95 29.21
N SER A 609 15.43 -9.15 30.20
CA SER A 609 14.04 -8.92 30.61
C SER A 609 13.35 -8.03 29.59
N TYR A 610 12.27 -8.51 28.99
CA TYR A 610 11.49 -7.76 28.01
C TYR A 610 10.54 -6.77 28.66
N ALA A 611 10.53 -5.57 28.09
CA ALA A 611 9.33 -4.73 28.12
C ALA A 611 8.24 -5.38 27.26
N LEU A 612 7.00 -5.36 27.75
CA LEU A 612 5.81 -5.86 27.05
C LEU A 612 5.78 -5.35 25.60
N GLY A 613 5.92 -6.25 24.63
CA GLY A 613 5.76 -5.98 23.21
C GLY A 613 6.92 -6.37 22.31
N SER A 614 8.12 -6.54 22.82
CA SER A 614 9.26 -6.97 22.02
C SER A 614 9.43 -8.48 22.07
N GLY A 615 9.68 -9.06 20.93
CA GLY A 615 9.90 -10.50 20.77
C GLY A 615 11.02 -10.98 21.68
N ALA A 616 10.93 -12.05 22.03
CA ALA A 616 11.64 -13.18 22.40
C ALA A 616 13.09 -13.21 22.67
N ALA A 617 13.31 -13.83 23.71
CA ALA A 617 14.58 -14.32 24.17
C ALA A 617 15.13 -15.44 23.30
N ALA A 618 15.97 -15.10 22.35
CA ALA A 618 16.92 -16.07 21.82
C ALA A 618 17.79 -16.63 22.97
N GLY A 619 18.19 -17.88 22.88
CA GLY A 619 19.07 -18.46 23.86
C GLY A 619 20.39 -17.69 23.99
N ALA A 620 20.76 -17.34 25.17
CA ALA A 620 22.01 -16.65 25.43
C ALA A 620 23.21 -17.58 25.30
N ALA A 621 24.35 -17.03 24.90
CA ALA A 621 25.60 -17.78 24.77
C ALA A 621 26.00 -18.46 26.09
N GLY A 622 26.60 -19.63 26.00
CA GLY A 622 27.19 -20.31 27.15
C GLY A 622 28.42 -19.58 27.70
N LYS A 623 28.67 -19.73 28.94
CA LYS A 623 29.90 -19.23 29.58
C LYS A 623 31.09 -20.09 29.21
N ASN A 624 32.26 -19.49 28.98
CA ASN A 624 33.50 -20.24 28.87
C ASN A 624 33.81 -20.95 30.15
N GLY A 625 34.41 -22.15 30.03
CA GLY A 625 35.02 -22.81 31.15
C GLY A 625 36.23 -22.00 31.65
N THR A 626 36.52 -22.08 32.94
CA THR A 626 37.66 -21.45 33.53
C THR A 626 38.87 -22.36 33.37
N ALA A 627 39.99 -21.86 32.87
CA ALA A 627 41.27 -22.58 32.86
C ALA A 627 42.31 -21.79 33.66
N LEU A 628 42.95 -22.48 34.55
CA LEU A 628 44.04 -21.96 35.40
C LEU A 628 45.34 -22.63 34.99
N GLY A 629 46.29 -21.84 34.53
CA GLY A 629 47.66 -22.32 34.28
C GLY A 629 48.58 -21.98 35.47
N ARG A 630 49.28 -22.97 35.96
CA ARG A 630 50.32 -22.79 36.97
C ARG A 630 51.64 -23.23 36.40
N PHE A 631 52.58 -22.32 36.34
CA PHE A 631 53.92 -22.58 35.85
C PHE A 631 54.94 -22.27 36.95
N SER A 632 55.82 -23.20 37.20
CA SER A 632 56.91 -22.99 38.18
C SER A 632 58.24 -23.45 37.58
N VAL A 633 59.24 -22.65 37.72
CA VAL A 633 60.63 -22.95 37.33
C VAL A 633 61.48 -22.78 38.54
N SER A 634 62.28 -23.78 38.82
CA SER A 634 63.30 -23.72 39.87
C SER A 634 64.66 -24.11 39.28
N ARG A 635 65.67 -23.39 39.66
CA ARG A 635 67.03 -23.63 39.23
C ARG A 635 67.96 -23.78 40.39
N ASN A 636 68.85 -24.77 40.36
CA ASN A 636 69.99 -24.90 41.26
C ASN A 636 71.24 -25.05 40.40
N SER A 637 72.41 -25.07 41.01
CA SER A 637 73.71 -25.06 40.37
C SER A 637 73.89 -26.13 39.25
N SER A 638 73.10 -27.17 39.29
CA SER A 638 73.24 -28.32 38.41
C SER A 638 72.00 -28.71 37.64
N LYS A 639 70.83 -28.10 37.94
CA LYS A 639 69.59 -28.56 37.40
C LYS A 639 68.53 -27.52 37.40
N THR A 640 67.85 -27.37 36.25
CA THR A 640 66.67 -26.59 36.17
C THR A 640 65.43 -27.50 36.12
N THR A 641 64.50 -27.30 37.03
CA THR A 641 63.24 -28.03 37.06
C THR A 641 62.13 -27.16 36.65
N ILE A 642 61.36 -27.58 35.67
CA ILE A 642 60.19 -26.88 35.14
C ILE A 642 58.99 -27.73 35.51
N THR A 643 58.02 -27.12 36.16
CA THR A 643 56.73 -27.74 36.40
C THR A 643 55.65 -26.81 35.86
N ALA A 644 54.90 -27.25 34.89
CA ALA A 644 53.75 -26.57 34.39
C ALA A 644 52.49 -27.39 34.66
N ARG A 645 51.53 -26.78 35.27
CA ARG A 645 50.22 -27.36 35.52
C ARG A 645 49.18 -26.41 35.02
N ALA A 646 48.30 -26.87 34.14
CA ALA A 646 47.13 -26.13 33.74
C ALA A 646 45.88 -26.93 34.13
N TYR A 647 44.90 -26.25 34.64
CA TYR A 647 43.62 -26.78 35.00
C TYR A 647 42.55 -26.12 34.13
N ALA A 648 41.64 -26.91 33.60
CA ALA A 648 40.52 -26.41 32.86
C ALA A 648 39.20 -26.96 33.42
N THR A 649 38.18 -26.15 33.41
CA THR A 649 36.81 -26.58 33.66
C THR A 649 36.11 -26.73 32.32
N ASN A 650 35.10 -27.60 32.28
CA ASN A 650 34.27 -27.76 31.07
C ASN A 650 33.63 -26.42 30.65
N GLY A 651 33.49 -26.22 29.38
CA GLY A 651 32.69 -25.13 28.82
C GLY A 651 31.24 -25.27 29.28
N LEU A 652 30.59 -24.16 29.50
CA LEU A 652 29.19 -24.15 29.89
C LEU A 652 28.29 -24.21 28.66
N LYS A 653 27.19 -24.93 28.81
CA LYS A 653 26.13 -25.00 27.81
C LYS A 653 25.60 -23.62 27.50
N GLY A 654 25.31 -23.33 26.24
CA GLY A 654 24.53 -22.16 25.82
C GLY A 654 23.15 -22.20 26.48
N ALA A 655 22.61 -21.02 26.78
CA ALA A 655 21.28 -20.93 27.34
C ALA A 655 20.22 -21.39 26.35
N ASP A 656 19.23 -22.10 26.87
CA ASP A 656 18.04 -22.44 26.11
C ASP A 656 17.22 -21.14 25.85
N ALA A 657 16.54 -21.07 24.72
CA ALA A 657 15.62 -19.95 24.44
C ALA A 657 14.46 -19.98 25.44
N ALA A 658 14.36 -18.93 26.26
CA ALA A 658 13.51 -18.96 27.47
C ALA A 658 12.03 -18.61 27.15
N ILE A 659 11.72 -18.10 26.00
CA ILE A 659 10.38 -17.54 25.66
C ILE A 659 9.91 -18.08 24.32
N VAL A 660 8.64 -18.51 24.31
CA VAL A 660 7.91 -18.80 23.05
C VAL A 660 7.38 -17.49 22.49
N PRO A 661 7.48 -17.25 21.16
CA PRO A 661 6.86 -16.09 20.55
C PRO A 661 5.39 -15.98 20.90
N LYS A 662 4.91 -14.75 21.10
CA LYS A 662 3.49 -14.50 21.33
C LYS A 662 2.67 -14.95 20.14
N LYS A 663 1.41 -15.33 20.39
CA LYS A 663 0.42 -15.58 19.35
C LYS A 663 0.27 -14.34 18.47
N ALA A 664 0.30 -14.53 17.15
CA ALA A 664 0.03 -13.49 16.20
C ALA A 664 -1.44 -13.02 16.28
N LEU A 665 -1.77 -11.91 15.65
CA LEU A 665 -3.13 -11.34 15.58
C LEU A 665 -3.58 -11.27 14.12
N ASN A 666 -4.86 -11.00 13.92
CA ASN A 666 -5.42 -10.59 12.63
C ASN A 666 -5.13 -11.57 11.47
N GLY A 667 -5.12 -12.87 11.73
CA GLY A 667 -4.82 -13.87 10.71
C GLY A 667 -3.35 -13.90 10.27
N ASN A 668 -2.46 -13.14 10.92
CA ASN A 668 -1.04 -13.14 10.60
C ASN A 668 -0.38 -14.49 10.94
N GLY A 669 0.66 -14.84 10.18
CA GLY A 669 1.49 -16.02 10.46
C GLY A 669 2.18 -15.91 11.80
N GLY A 670 2.42 -17.07 12.46
CA GLY A 670 3.18 -17.14 13.69
C GLY A 670 4.65 -16.80 13.46
N ARG A 671 5.27 -16.15 14.43
CA ARG A 671 6.71 -15.87 14.39
C ARG A 671 7.51 -17.16 14.49
N GLY A 672 8.65 -17.24 13.78
CA GLY A 672 9.61 -18.33 13.93
C GLY A 672 10.17 -18.40 15.36
N GLY A 673 10.45 -19.60 15.83
CA GLY A 673 11.06 -19.83 17.16
C GLY A 673 12.46 -19.24 17.25
N TYR A 674 12.90 -19.00 18.45
CA TYR A 674 14.20 -18.39 18.73
C TYR A 674 15.30 -19.43 18.79
N GLY A 675 16.50 -19.08 18.27
CA GLY A 675 17.70 -19.95 18.29
C GLY A 675 18.24 -20.14 19.70
N GLY A 676 18.79 -21.34 19.98
CA GLY A 676 19.54 -21.60 21.21
C GLY A 676 20.91 -20.92 21.20
N GLY A 677 21.43 -20.52 22.35
CA GLY A 677 22.76 -19.92 22.49
C GLY A 677 23.88 -20.89 22.14
N GLY A 678 24.98 -20.41 21.53
CA GLY A 678 26.16 -21.20 21.28
C GLY A 678 26.87 -21.65 22.60
N GLY A 679 27.43 -22.84 22.60
CA GLY A 679 28.27 -23.32 23.70
C GLY A 679 29.60 -22.56 23.76
N SER A 680 30.17 -22.43 24.94
CA SER A 680 31.46 -21.78 25.10
C SER A 680 32.63 -22.71 24.75
N SER A 681 33.74 -22.12 24.34
CA SER A 681 35.01 -22.85 24.21
C SER A 681 35.60 -23.18 25.59
N ILE A 682 36.52 -24.11 25.58
CA ILE A 682 37.26 -24.47 26.78
C ILE A 682 38.73 -24.13 26.68
N GLY A 683 39.31 -23.80 27.82
CA GLY A 683 40.74 -23.81 27.96
C GLY A 683 41.25 -25.23 28.20
N ILE A 684 42.35 -25.58 27.56
CA ILE A 684 42.98 -26.91 27.72
C ILE A 684 44.00 -26.90 28.82
N ALA A 685 43.95 -27.95 29.63
CA ALA A 685 44.90 -28.19 30.67
C ALA A 685 45.92 -29.29 30.30
N GLY A 686 47.14 -29.00 30.49
CA GLY A 686 48.21 -30.00 30.46
C GLY A 686 49.07 -29.90 31.71
N THR A 687 49.58 -31.03 32.15
CA THR A 687 50.61 -31.06 33.21
C THR A 687 51.91 -31.53 32.58
N TYR A 688 52.92 -30.73 32.71
CA TYR A 688 54.28 -31.10 32.37
C TYR A 688 55.16 -30.91 33.58
N SER A 689 55.93 -31.95 33.93
CA SER A 689 56.98 -31.80 34.87
C SER A 689 58.19 -32.53 34.32
N GLY A 690 59.32 -31.88 34.28
CA GLY A 690 60.56 -32.43 33.81
C GLY A 690 61.73 -31.68 34.40
N SER A 691 62.83 -32.41 34.58
CA SER A 691 64.09 -31.82 34.95
C SER A 691 65.13 -32.15 33.88
N ASP A 692 65.70 -31.14 33.28
CA ASP A 692 66.71 -31.28 32.31
C ASP A 692 67.97 -30.47 32.71
N GLY A 693 69.10 -31.10 32.60
CA GLY A 693 70.39 -30.45 32.84
C GLY A 693 70.95 -29.67 31.66
N SER A 694 70.23 -29.61 30.56
CA SER A 694 70.62 -28.91 29.33
C SER A 694 69.90 -27.61 29.19
N PRO A 695 70.59 -26.53 28.79
CA PRO A 695 69.96 -25.19 28.83
C PRO A 695 69.11 -24.82 27.60
N VAL A 696 68.79 -25.77 26.77
CA VAL A 696 68.05 -25.44 25.55
C VAL A 696 66.92 -26.45 25.34
N GLY A 697 65.71 -26.06 25.48
CA GLY A 697 64.55 -26.88 25.13
C GLY A 697 63.25 -26.06 24.98
N SER A 698 62.47 -26.36 23.97
CA SER A 698 61.08 -25.90 23.86
C SER A 698 60.15 -27.02 24.26
N TYR A 699 59.30 -26.76 25.17
CA TYR A 699 58.31 -27.75 25.69
C TYR A 699 56.93 -27.29 25.30
N ASN A 700 56.21 -28.12 24.55
CA ASN A 700 54.83 -27.88 24.17
C ASN A 700 53.92 -28.76 25.03
N LEU A 701 53.05 -28.12 25.75
CA LEU A 701 51.99 -28.78 26.52
C LEU A 701 50.69 -28.63 25.78
N SER A 702 50.08 -29.73 25.38
CA SER A 702 48.70 -29.73 24.90
C SER A 702 47.96 -30.88 25.60
N SER A 703 46.82 -30.58 26.17
CA SER A 703 45.95 -31.58 26.79
C SER A 703 44.50 -31.15 26.68
N THR A 704 43.66 -32.08 26.32
CA THR A 704 42.21 -31.90 26.25
C THR A 704 41.54 -32.67 27.39
N THR A 705 41.53 -32.08 28.57
CA THR A 705 40.93 -32.72 29.76
C THR A 705 39.55 -32.20 30.14
N ALA A 706 39.02 -31.26 29.37
CA ALA A 706 37.72 -30.66 29.61
C ALA A 706 36.92 -30.63 28.30
N ASP A 707 35.61 -30.76 28.41
CA ASP A 707 34.71 -30.79 27.27
C ASP A 707 34.21 -29.35 26.91
N PRO A 708 34.03 -29.04 25.63
CA PRO A 708 33.41 -27.81 25.25
C PRO A 708 31.95 -27.76 25.70
N GLY A 709 31.42 -26.54 25.89
CA GLY A 709 30.02 -26.36 26.21
C GLY A 709 29.12 -26.75 25.02
N GLU A 710 28.03 -27.42 25.33
CA GLU A 710 27.00 -27.73 24.33
C GLU A 710 26.20 -26.49 23.96
N GLY A 711 25.58 -26.47 22.76
CA GLY A 711 24.61 -25.45 22.37
C GLY A 711 23.31 -25.54 23.16
N GLY A 712 22.67 -24.40 23.39
CA GLY A 712 21.36 -24.30 24.00
C GLY A 712 20.24 -24.77 23.07
N LEU A 713 19.12 -25.16 23.64
CA LEU A 713 17.92 -25.54 22.89
C LEU A 713 17.18 -24.31 22.37
N PRO A 714 16.56 -24.37 21.18
CA PRO A 714 15.73 -23.31 20.67
C PRO A 714 14.34 -23.29 21.29
N SER A 715 13.59 -22.21 21.07
CA SER A 715 12.15 -22.19 21.40
C SER A 715 11.32 -22.80 20.28
N GLN A 716 10.12 -23.22 20.62
CA GLN A 716 9.09 -23.52 19.61
C GLN A 716 8.70 -22.27 18.81
N GLY A 717 8.08 -22.46 17.63
CA GLY A 717 7.49 -21.38 16.86
C GLY A 717 6.29 -20.76 17.56
N GLY A 718 5.97 -19.54 17.23
CA GLY A 718 4.78 -18.85 17.71
C GLY A 718 3.51 -19.36 17.04
N GLU A 719 2.39 -19.22 17.71
CA GLU A 719 1.07 -19.51 17.13
C GLU A 719 0.68 -18.46 16.11
N GLY A 720 0.00 -18.86 15.02
CA GLY A 720 -0.65 -17.98 14.06
C GLY A 720 -1.81 -17.20 14.69
N GLY A 721 -2.20 -16.10 14.08
CA GLY A 721 -3.35 -15.30 14.49
C GLY A 721 -4.66 -15.98 14.11
N ASP A 722 -5.70 -15.76 14.90
CA ASP A 722 -7.04 -16.24 14.56
C ASP A 722 -7.56 -15.53 13.33
N GLY A 723 -8.39 -16.22 12.57
CA GLY A 723 -9.09 -15.66 11.44
C GLY A 723 -10.13 -14.62 11.86
N LEU A 724 -10.60 -13.82 10.89
CA LEU A 724 -11.64 -12.81 11.09
C LEU A 724 -12.39 -12.57 9.79
N ILE A 725 -13.51 -11.85 9.87
CA ILE A 725 -14.31 -11.48 8.71
C ILE A 725 -14.52 -9.98 8.75
N ILE A 726 -14.30 -9.31 7.62
CA ILE A 726 -14.63 -7.90 7.45
C ILE A 726 -15.83 -7.82 6.49
N LEU A 727 -16.88 -7.15 6.94
CA LEU A 727 -18.06 -6.86 6.15
C LEU A 727 -18.11 -5.38 5.83
N TYR A 728 -18.37 -5.07 4.56
CA TYR A 728 -18.66 -3.72 4.09
C TYR A 728 -20.04 -3.70 3.48
N TYR A 729 -20.87 -2.74 3.88
CA TYR A 729 -22.20 -2.55 3.33
C TYR A 729 -22.61 -1.09 3.40
N SER A 730 -23.54 -0.72 2.54
CA SER A 730 -24.07 0.62 2.52
C SER A 730 -25.40 0.65 3.27
N VAL A 731 -25.53 1.52 4.26
CA VAL A 731 -26.78 1.82 4.92
C VAL A 731 -27.34 3.14 4.39
N PRO A 732 -28.68 3.25 4.21
CA PRO A 732 -29.26 4.54 3.88
C PRO A 732 -28.85 5.54 4.96
N LYS A 733 -28.32 6.69 4.53
CA LYS A 733 -28.16 7.82 5.45
C LYS A 733 -29.55 8.16 5.94
N GLU A 734 -29.88 7.82 7.18
CA GLU A 734 -31.09 8.32 7.78
C GLU A 734 -31.04 9.84 7.63
N THR A 735 -31.92 10.39 6.81
CA THR A 735 -32.24 11.80 6.91
C THR A 735 -32.60 11.96 8.36
N GLN A 736 -31.79 12.64 9.16
CA GLN A 736 -32.19 13.10 10.45
C GLN A 736 -33.38 14.03 10.16
N ASN A 737 -34.56 13.42 10.06
CA ASN A 737 -35.83 14.11 10.10
C ASN A 737 -35.93 14.71 11.50
N GLY A 738 -35.14 15.77 11.70
CA GLY A 738 -35.18 16.52 12.93
C GLY A 738 -36.56 17.21 13.03
N PRO A 739 -37.14 17.28 14.18
CA PRO A 739 -38.37 18.03 14.35
C PRO A 739 -38.14 19.48 13.92
N ILE A 740 -38.96 19.99 13.02
CA ILE A 740 -38.89 21.39 12.60
C ILE A 740 -39.12 22.27 13.81
N MET A 741 -38.16 23.15 14.07
CA MET A 741 -38.25 24.15 15.12
C MET A 741 -38.46 25.52 14.50
N ASP A 742 -39.26 26.36 15.17
CA ASP A 742 -39.38 27.77 14.81
C ASP A 742 -38.07 28.55 15.19
N ARG A 743 -38.00 29.81 14.82
CA ARG A 743 -36.85 30.69 15.13
C ARG A 743 -36.56 30.88 16.62
N THR A 744 -37.50 30.42 17.48
CA THR A 744 -37.38 30.52 18.94
C THR A 744 -37.03 29.18 19.59
N GLY A 745 -36.77 28.11 18.80
CA GLY A 745 -36.43 26.78 19.26
C GLY A 745 -37.62 25.93 19.72
N ARG A 746 -38.87 26.30 19.35
CA ARG A 746 -40.07 25.52 19.63
C ARG A 746 -40.40 24.58 18.48
N PHE A 747 -40.82 23.35 18.80
CA PHE A 747 -41.28 22.39 17.80
C PHE A 747 -42.50 22.91 17.05
N ILE A 748 -42.45 22.83 15.71
CA ILE A 748 -43.62 23.05 14.87
C ILE A 748 -44.48 21.81 14.94
N LEU A 749 -45.76 21.98 15.31
CA LEU A 749 -46.75 20.90 15.47
C LEU A 749 -47.73 20.94 14.30
N ASP A 750 -48.22 19.77 13.88
CA ASP A 750 -49.37 19.68 12.97
C ASP A 750 -50.69 20.07 13.64
N LYS A 751 -51.76 20.09 12.88
CA LYS A 751 -53.12 20.42 13.42
C LYS A 751 -53.61 19.45 14.47
N LEU A 752 -52.96 18.34 14.68
CA LEU A 752 -53.29 17.32 15.71
C LEU A 752 -52.29 17.35 16.88
N GLY A 753 -51.42 18.35 16.95
CA GLY A 753 -50.43 18.52 18.01
C GLY A 753 -49.22 17.57 17.91
N ARG A 754 -48.98 16.92 16.77
CA ARG A 754 -47.81 16.03 16.54
C ARG A 754 -46.66 16.86 15.96
N ARG A 755 -45.44 16.54 16.36
CA ARG A 755 -44.25 17.19 15.85
C ARG A 755 -44.12 16.92 14.35
N ILE A 756 -43.96 17.99 13.55
CA ILE A 756 -43.63 17.87 12.12
C ILE A 756 -42.14 17.54 12.02
N VAL A 757 -41.85 16.47 11.32
CA VAL A 757 -40.50 15.98 11.03
C VAL A 757 -40.31 16.08 9.52
N VAL A 758 -39.21 16.64 9.04
CA VAL A 758 -38.85 16.73 7.62
C VAL A 758 -37.64 15.86 7.34
#